data_1c4fda414832a74822d7554bd9dc4428
#
_entry.id   1c4fda414832a74822d7554bd9dc4428
#
_cell.length_a   1.000
_cell.length_b   1.000
_cell.length_c   1.000
_cell.angle_alpha   90.00
_cell.angle_beta   90.00
_cell.angle_gamma   90.00
#
_symmetry.space_group_name_H-M   'P 1'
#
loop_
_entity.id
_entity.type
_entity.pdbx_description
1 polymer ?
#
loop_
_entity_poly.entity_id
_entity_poly.type
_entity_poly.pdbx_seq_one_letter_code
_entity_poly.pdbx_strand_id
1 'polypeptide(L)'
;MSLRSESMQLSSAEKSWLPWFGKTGKLAMQWSCYLNARAYPTLEKTFEAVADTRVKLLQSWTQEYWLHLNELALSLGRESDLANTPLLGEKLTQARDFSELFIVDNTGTVVASTWSKHVNARDLEPKALIEGFKAPFLHGPYKDPLTLQIGPSSSRFHDEVTLMFYLPLDSNGQRIGCLCGRVPNDVLGDLIQREAGHIYPESGDNYLFMVRAGFDTSVQPGIALSRSRFEDDAFTHGENLKSGVSTAWGAVRIQRHTELEIRFTDPATQQLHAGVRETIRNGSNLFVTYPGYADYRHIPVIGKGVTFQLPGSQDRWGMMCEADLEEVYRRRSLSHGQMKPLLATMVGLFACDYGLQHYSGLPQDIIDLSLGACMLGAAWIYRSLGPKRLADRLSGMTEVIRTIAEGEGDLRQRLDTHKMVNDETGDMGRWINSFIDRLDAVVGQVIKASHSVGSTNEMMLGRSQAATATSGNVADAIHRMMIIVEGQLGEIQQASLTAEQMKKAMDDVVTRAREQFQSVQAGTHSIRDVVARSASSVHELDKRMGEIGTFTVLITDITNQTNLLALNAAIEAARAGEHGRGFAVVADEVRTLATRTAKAAEQIRTMVEGLQTETQQAVSFMQSGIENVDNSLRLAEGASSENVQLHEAVDNLFNIIQQLNDKSLDCGQTIKQVDQASGDMRQTVGVLQSSAERVKLNASKLQKLVGQFEVSKVA
;
A
#
# COMPACT_ATOMS: atom_id res chain seq x y z
N MET A 1 21.93 -8.01 27.36
CA MET A 1 22.94 -7.47 28.34
C MET A 1 23.11 -6.01 27.99
N SER A 2 22.79 -5.07 28.88
CA SER A 2 23.14 -3.67 28.68
C SER A 2 24.66 -3.52 28.69
N LEU A 3 25.20 -2.90 27.63
CA LEU A 3 26.62 -2.57 27.59
C LEU A 3 26.87 -1.46 28.61
N ARG A 4 27.77 -1.67 29.52
CA ARG A 4 28.22 -0.61 30.42
C ARG A 4 29.29 0.22 29.75
N SER A 5 29.44 1.51 30.13
CA SER A 5 30.50 2.41 29.65
C SER A 5 31.92 1.80 29.68
N GLU A 6 32.16 0.92 30.62
CA GLU A 6 33.43 0.19 30.76
C GLU A 6 33.73 -0.81 29.63
N SER A 7 32.73 -1.21 28.84
CA SER A 7 32.87 -2.16 27.74
C SER A 7 33.45 -1.57 26.46
N MET A 8 33.46 -0.25 26.32
CA MET A 8 34.03 0.43 25.16
C MET A 8 35.56 0.49 25.25
N GLN A 9 36.22 -0.07 24.23
CA GLN A 9 37.69 -0.08 24.20
C GLN A 9 38.24 1.19 23.57
N LEU A 10 38.68 2.12 24.42
CA LEU A 10 39.44 3.29 24.00
C LEU A 10 40.96 2.98 24.07
N SER A 11 41.72 3.34 23.06
CA SER A 11 43.17 3.29 23.04
C SER A 11 43.76 4.24 24.10
N SER A 12 45.04 4.07 24.43
CA SER A 12 45.73 4.98 25.35
C SER A 12 45.78 6.42 24.85
N ALA A 13 45.86 6.61 23.53
CA ALA A 13 45.79 7.93 22.89
C ALA A 13 44.41 8.56 23.07
N GLU A 14 43.35 7.79 22.79
CA GLU A 14 41.93 8.24 22.95
C GLU A 14 41.56 8.50 24.42
N LYS A 15 42.25 7.93 25.39
CA LYS A 15 42.05 8.25 26.81
C LYS A 15 42.76 9.54 27.24
N SER A 16 43.76 10.00 26.51
CA SER A 16 44.64 11.11 26.90
C SER A 16 44.64 12.31 25.96
N TRP A 17 43.73 12.35 24.97
CA TRP A 17 43.72 13.33 23.89
C TRP A 17 43.31 14.75 24.27
N LEU A 18 42.51 14.93 25.34
CA LEU A 18 42.05 16.24 25.77
C LEU A 18 43.23 17.17 26.13
N PRO A 19 43.15 18.48 25.82
CA PRO A 19 44.11 19.49 26.28
C PRO A 19 44.02 19.66 27.79
N TRP A 20 45.11 20.14 28.41
CA TRP A 20 45.15 20.32 29.88
C TRP A 20 44.19 21.43 30.37
N PHE A 21 44.04 22.51 29.63
CA PHE A 21 43.28 23.71 29.99
C PHE A 21 42.16 23.97 28.97
N GLY A 22 41.25 24.86 29.32
CA GLY A 22 40.07 25.20 28.50
C GLY A 22 38.78 24.62 29.08
N LYS A 23 37.63 25.01 28.51
CA LYS A 23 36.30 24.52 28.95
C LYS A 23 36.19 23.01 28.83
N THR A 24 36.73 22.43 27.75
CA THR A 24 36.78 21.01 27.46
C THR A 24 38.11 20.37 27.87
N GLY A 25 38.95 21.08 28.62
CA GLY A 25 40.25 20.61 29.04
C GLY A 25 40.18 19.54 30.17
N LYS A 26 41.25 18.76 30.32
CA LYS A 26 41.37 17.66 31.30
C LYS A 26 40.93 18.06 32.70
N LEU A 27 41.48 19.20 33.22
CA LEU A 27 41.18 19.63 34.60
C LEU A 27 39.69 19.99 34.77
N ALA A 28 39.11 20.73 33.83
CA ALA A 28 37.70 21.14 33.89
C ALA A 28 36.77 19.96 33.75
N MET A 29 37.01 19.09 32.78
CA MET A 29 36.16 17.92 32.51
C MET A 29 36.27 16.85 33.58
N GLN A 30 37.48 16.56 34.03
CA GLN A 30 37.69 15.60 35.13
C GLN A 30 36.99 16.03 36.42
N TRP A 31 37.09 17.32 36.77
CA TRP A 31 36.37 17.88 37.91
C TRP A 31 34.86 17.84 37.73
N SER A 32 34.33 18.22 36.57
CA SER A 32 32.89 18.18 36.27
C SER A 32 32.35 16.76 36.31
N CYS A 33 33.05 15.79 35.71
CA CYS A 33 32.64 14.39 35.73
C CYS A 33 32.71 13.80 37.16
N TYR A 34 33.73 14.14 37.95
CA TYR A 34 33.84 13.72 39.35
C TYR A 34 32.64 14.21 40.17
N LEU A 35 32.27 15.48 40.05
CA LEU A 35 31.15 16.04 40.78
C LEU A 35 29.80 15.37 40.39
N ASN A 36 29.71 14.85 39.20
CA ASN A 36 28.51 14.23 38.65
C ASN A 36 28.61 12.69 38.53
N ALA A 37 29.59 12.06 39.17
CA ALA A 37 29.83 10.60 39.05
C ALA A 37 28.58 9.76 39.44
N ARG A 38 27.75 10.25 40.35
CA ARG A 38 26.51 9.59 40.75
C ARG A 38 25.44 9.59 39.64
N ALA A 39 25.57 10.44 38.61
CA ALA A 39 24.64 10.51 37.50
C ALA A 39 24.90 9.45 36.39
N TYR A 40 26.07 8.78 36.40
CA TYR A 40 26.44 7.82 35.36
C TYR A 40 25.38 6.76 35.06
N PRO A 41 24.79 6.04 36.03
CA PRO A 41 23.78 5.03 35.74
C PRO A 41 22.51 5.63 35.15
N THR A 42 22.18 6.86 35.49
CA THR A 42 21.04 7.58 34.93
C THR A 42 21.31 8.00 33.49
N LEU A 43 22.52 8.52 33.21
CA LEU A 43 22.97 8.89 31.87
C LEU A 43 23.00 7.69 30.93
N GLU A 44 23.51 6.53 31.37
CA GLU A 44 23.49 5.28 30.60
C GLU A 44 22.05 4.93 30.18
N LYS A 45 21.12 4.88 31.12
CA LYS A 45 19.69 4.60 30.83
C LYS A 45 19.07 5.63 29.89
N THR A 46 19.44 6.90 30.05
CA THR A 46 18.95 7.98 29.21
C THR A 46 19.38 7.78 27.76
N PHE A 47 20.67 7.58 27.49
CA PHE A 47 21.16 7.36 26.13
C PHE A 47 20.64 6.05 25.53
N GLU A 48 20.51 4.98 26.31
CA GLU A 48 19.86 3.73 25.88
C GLU A 48 18.40 4.00 25.44
N ALA A 49 17.62 4.67 26.28
CA ALA A 49 16.22 4.96 25.99
C ALA A 49 16.04 5.86 24.75
N VAL A 50 16.93 6.85 24.57
CA VAL A 50 16.91 7.73 23.39
C VAL A 50 17.20 6.91 22.13
N ALA A 51 18.27 6.13 22.10
CA ALA A 51 18.65 5.34 20.94
C ALA A 51 17.56 4.31 20.56
N ASP A 52 17.03 3.57 21.56
CA ASP A 52 15.95 2.60 21.34
C ASP A 52 14.68 3.26 20.80
N THR A 53 14.33 4.44 21.33
CA THR A 53 13.15 5.17 20.86
C THR A 53 13.30 5.63 19.42
N ARG A 54 14.47 6.13 19.02
CA ARG A 54 14.75 6.56 17.64
C ARG A 54 14.70 5.39 16.66
N VAL A 55 15.30 4.25 17.02
CA VAL A 55 15.26 3.05 16.18
C VAL A 55 13.83 2.53 16.01
N LYS A 56 13.04 2.46 17.10
CA LYS A 56 11.64 2.05 17.04
C LYS A 56 10.80 2.99 16.18
N LEU A 57 11.05 4.30 16.29
CA LEU A 57 10.36 5.30 15.47
C LEU A 57 10.60 5.05 13.97
N LEU A 58 11.86 4.85 13.55
CA LEU A 58 12.20 4.57 12.16
C LEU A 58 11.60 3.25 11.66
N GLN A 59 11.65 2.19 12.47
CA GLN A 59 11.07 0.90 12.12
C GLN A 59 9.54 0.98 11.98
N SER A 60 8.87 1.65 12.92
CA SER A 60 7.42 1.85 12.86
C SER A 60 7.01 2.70 11.67
N TRP A 61 7.74 3.78 11.39
CA TRP A 61 7.55 4.62 10.22
C TRP A 61 7.67 3.79 8.92
N THR A 62 8.74 3.02 8.78
CA THR A 62 8.94 2.19 7.59
C THR A 62 7.81 1.15 7.42
N GLN A 63 7.35 0.53 8.52
CA GLN A 63 6.22 -0.42 8.49
C GLN A 63 4.91 0.26 8.06
N GLU A 64 4.63 1.46 8.55
CA GLU A 64 3.45 2.25 8.16
C GLU A 64 3.46 2.55 6.65
N TYR A 65 4.62 2.95 6.10
CA TYR A 65 4.75 3.23 4.66
C TYR A 65 4.63 1.98 3.79
N TRP A 66 5.09 0.82 4.27
CA TRP A 66 4.81 -0.47 3.63
C TRP A 66 3.32 -0.82 3.66
N LEU A 67 2.60 -0.53 4.74
CA LEU A 67 1.15 -0.74 4.79
C LEU A 67 0.42 0.12 3.77
N HIS A 68 0.77 1.41 3.64
CA HIS A 68 0.20 2.29 2.63
C HIS A 68 0.39 1.75 1.20
N LEU A 69 1.58 1.25 0.87
CA LEU A 69 1.85 0.65 -0.44
C LEU A 69 1.09 -0.66 -0.65
N ASN A 70 1.01 -1.53 0.36
CA ASN A 70 0.26 -2.78 0.28
C ASN A 70 -1.24 -2.54 0.07
N GLU A 71 -1.85 -1.59 0.77
CA GLU A 71 -3.24 -1.20 0.57
C GLU A 71 -3.49 -0.71 -0.86
N LEU A 72 -2.60 0.14 -1.37
CA LEU A 72 -2.67 0.64 -2.74
C LEU A 72 -2.51 -0.48 -3.76
N ALA A 73 -1.55 -1.40 -3.57
CA ALA A 73 -1.33 -2.55 -4.43
C ALA A 73 -2.55 -3.48 -4.49
N LEU A 74 -3.23 -3.72 -3.36
CA LEU A 74 -4.47 -4.49 -3.31
C LEU A 74 -5.61 -3.83 -4.07
N SER A 75 -5.67 -2.50 -4.09
CA SER A 75 -6.66 -1.75 -4.86
C SER A 75 -6.37 -1.81 -6.36
N LEU A 76 -5.10 -1.63 -6.75
CA LEU A 76 -4.63 -1.70 -8.15
C LEU A 76 -4.74 -3.11 -8.74
N GLY A 77 -4.48 -4.17 -7.97
CA GLY A 77 -4.55 -5.56 -8.44
C GLY A 77 -5.97 -6.04 -8.80
N ARG A 78 -7.01 -5.29 -8.43
CA ARG A 78 -8.41 -5.54 -8.80
C ARG A 78 -8.85 -4.80 -10.06
N GLU A 79 -8.10 -3.82 -10.49
CA GLU A 79 -8.37 -3.02 -11.68
C GLU A 79 -7.50 -3.52 -12.85
N SER A 80 -8.09 -3.60 -14.03
CA SER A 80 -7.39 -4.03 -15.25
C SER A 80 -6.48 -2.94 -15.84
N ASP A 81 -6.50 -1.74 -15.28
CA ASP A 81 -5.79 -0.57 -15.80
C ASP A 81 -4.75 -0.07 -14.79
N LEU A 82 -3.47 -0.36 -15.05
CA LEU A 82 -2.33 0.14 -14.30
C LEU A 82 -2.14 1.66 -14.39
N ALA A 83 -2.81 2.33 -15.36
CA ALA A 83 -2.70 3.78 -15.56
C ALA A 83 -3.62 4.60 -14.62
N ASN A 84 -4.17 4.01 -13.55
CA ASN A 84 -5.09 4.68 -12.63
C ASN A 84 -4.39 5.71 -11.73
N THR A 85 -4.06 6.85 -12.29
CA THR A 85 -3.41 7.99 -11.62
C THR A 85 -4.23 8.59 -10.46
N PRO A 86 -5.58 8.62 -10.46
CA PRO A 86 -6.35 9.15 -9.33
C PRO A 86 -6.11 8.41 -8.01
N LEU A 87 -6.03 7.07 -8.02
CA LEU A 87 -5.75 6.28 -6.81
C LEU A 87 -4.36 6.59 -6.23
N LEU A 88 -3.35 6.77 -7.09
CA LEU A 88 -2.01 7.18 -6.66
C LEU A 88 -2.04 8.55 -5.98
N GLY A 89 -2.77 9.53 -6.57
CA GLY A 89 -2.91 10.87 -6.03
C GLY A 89 -3.63 10.90 -4.68
N GLU A 90 -4.71 10.14 -4.54
CA GLU A 90 -5.43 10.00 -3.28
C GLU A 90 -4.51 9.42 -2.18
N LYS A 91 -3.77 8.36 -2.51
CA LYS A 91 -2.85 7.73 -1.56
C LYS A 91 -1.69 8.64 -1.18
N LEU A 92 -1.18 9.45 -2.10
CA LEU A 92 -0.13 10.44 -1.81
C LEU A 92 -0.60 11.46 -0.77
N THR A 93 -1.87 11.88 -0.79
CA THR A 93 -2.40 12.81 0.22
C THR A 93 -2.49 12.21 1.61
N GLN A 94 -2.67 10.88 1.70
CA GLN A 94 -2.70 10.13 2.96
C GLN A 94 -1.29 9.85 3.51
N ALA A 95 -0.35 9.50 2.64
CA ALA A 95 1.03 9.14 2.96
C ALA A 95 1.98 10.29 2.55
N ARG A 96 1.99 11.37 3.34
CA ARG A 96 2.58 12.67 2.99
C ARG A 96 4.11 12.68 2.88
N ASP A 97 4.81 11.68 3.42
CA ASP A 97 6.27 11.62 3.31
C ASP A 97 6.71 11.12 1.93
N PHE A 98 5.83 10.46 1.16
CA PHE A 98 6.12 10.24 -0.25
C PHE A 98 6.11 11.57 -1.01
N SER A 99 7.14 11.82 -1.78
CA SER A 99 7.16 12.91 -2.77
C SER A 99 6.57 12.47 -4.10
N GLU A 100 6.58 11.16 -4.39
CA GLU A 100 6.03 10.56 -5.59
C GLU A 100 5.58 9.12 -5.34
N LEU A 101 4.43 8.74 -5.93
CA LEU A 101 3.99 7.36 -6.10
C LEU A 101 3.87 7.07 -7.59
N PHE A 102 4.43 5.95 -8.05
CA PHE A 102 4.43 5.59 -9.47
C PHE A 102 4.46 4.08 -9.68
N ILE A 103 4.09 3.65 -10.87
CA ILE A 103 4.04 2.24 -11.27
C ILE A 103 4.98 2.04 -12.44
N VAL A 104 5.75 0.96 -12.36
CA VAL A 104 6.69 0.52 -13.41
C VAL A 104 6.20 -0.80 -13.97
N ASP A 105 6.18 -0.93 -15.29
CA ASP A 105 5.85 -2.17 -15.96
C ASP A 105 7.01 -3.18 -15.93
N ASN A 106 6.77 -4.39 -16.44
CA ASN A 106 7.79 -5.45 -16.51
C ASN A 106 9.00 -5.12 -17.39
N THR A 107 8.93 -4.05 -18.18
CA THR A 107 10.04 -3.57 -19.02
C THR A 107 10.91 -2.52 -18.33
N GLY A 108 10.52 -2.07 -17.14
CA GLY A 108 11.17 -1.01 -16.40
C GLY A 108 10.72 0.40 -16.81
N THR A 109 9.60 0.53 -17.51
CA THR A 109 9.04 1.82 -17.94
C THR A 109 8.01 2.30 -16.92
N VAL A 110 8.05 3.56 -16.55
CA VAL A 110 7.04 4.20 -15.69
C VAL A 110 5.75 4.38 -16.48
N VAL A 111 4.70 3.64 -16.13
CA VAL A 111 3.40 3.67 -16.81
C VAL A 111 2.40 4.63 -16.17
N ALA A 112 2.53 4.91 -14.89
CA ALA A 112 1.73 5.88 -14.16
C ALA A 112 2.57 6.54 -13.07
N SER A 113 2.35 7.84 -12.82
CA SER A 113 3.02 8.58 -11.75
C SER A 113 2.15 9.74 -11.28
N THR A 114 2.27 10.07 -9.98
CA THR A 114 1.72 11.31 -9.40
C THR A 114 2.44 12.56 -9.92
N TRP A 115 3.64 12.40 -10.47
CA TRP A 115 4.37 13.44 -11.17
C TRP A 115 4.40 13.16 -12.68
N SER A 116 3.57 13.86 -13.43
CA SER A 116 3.30 13.58 -14.85
C SER A 116 4.55 13.57 -15.76
N LYS A 117 5.59 14.32 -15.40
CA LYS A 117 6.85 14.36 -16.16
C LYS A 117 7.68 13.08 -16.08
N HIS A 118 7.40 12.21 -15.10
CA HIS A 118 8.10 10.93 -14.93
C HIS A 118 7.50 9.80 -15.78
N VAL A 119 6.29 9.97 -16.29
CA VAL A 119 5.62 8.96 -17.13
C VAL A 119 6.43 8.71 -18.41
N ASN A 120 6.60 7.45 -18.80
CA ASN A 120 7.42 6.93 -19.90
C ASN A 120 8.94 7.00 -19.66
N ALA A 121 9.42 7.38 -18.49
CA ALA A 121 10.84 7.34 -18.14
C ALA A 121 11.33 5.90 -17.88
N ARG A 122 12.66 5.70 -18.01
CA ARG A 122 13.40 4.47 -17.67
C ARG A 122 14.70 4.87 -16.99
N ASP A 123 14.61 5.49 -15.83
CA ASP A 123 15.72 6.11 -15.09
C ASP A 123 16.02 5.42 -13.76
N LEU A 124 15.25 4.39 -13.41
CA LEU A 124 15.49 3.61 -12.18
C LEU A 124 16.73 2.74 -12.30
N GLU A 125 17.43 2.58 -11.19
CA GLU A 125 18.59 1.69 -11.13
C GLU A 125 18.17 0.24 -11.41
N PRO A 126 18.75 -0.42 -12.46
CA PRO A 126 18.31 -1.75 -12.88
C PRO A 126 18.44 -2.82 -11.80
N LYS A 127 19.49 -2.74 -10.95
CA LYS A 127 19.70 -3.69 -9.85
C LYS A 127 18.61 -3.54 -8.76
N ALA A 128 18.26 -2.30 -8.39
CA ALA A 128 17.22 -2.02 -7.41
C ALA A 128 15.85 -2.47 -7.91
N LEU A 129 15.55 -2.23 -9.17
CA LEU A 129 14.31 -2.67 -9.79
C LEU A 129 14.18 -4.20 -9.82
N ILE A 130 15.27 -4.93 -10.13
CA ILE A 130 15.29 -6.41 -10.08
C ILE A 130 14.97 -6.93 -8.68
N GLU A 131 15.55 -6.34 -7.63
CA GLU A 131 15.22 -6.72 -6.25
C GLU A 131 13.75 -6.36 -5.92
N GLY A 132 13.28 -5.21 -6.34
CA GLY A 132 11.89 -4.77 -6.17
C GLY A 132 10.86 -5.66 -6.87
N PHE A 133 11.22 -6.28 -7.99
CA PHE A 133 10.37 -7.29 -8.63
C PHE A 133 10.32 -8.64 -7.89
N LYS A 134 11.34 -8.96 -7.10
CA LYS A 134 11.38 -10.23 -6.34
C LYS A 134 10.54 -10.17 -5.07
N ALA A 135 10.71 -9.09 -4.29
CA ALA A 135 10.08 -8.91 -2.98
C ALA A 135 10.02 -7.42 -2.62
N PRO A 136 9.25 -7.03 -1.58
CA PRO A 136 9.30 -5.67 -1.05
C PRO A 136 10.73 -5.25 -0.73
N PHE A 137 11.23 -4.21 -1.38
CA PHE A 137 12.61 -3.76 -1.30
C PHE A 137 12.70 -2.26 -1.04
N LEU A 138 13.46 -1.88 0.00
CA LEU A 138 13.79 -0.50 0.35
C LEU A 138 15.22 -0.21 -0.10
N HIS A 139 15.36 0.67 -1.08
CA HIS A 139 16.63 1.13 -1.64
C HIS A 139 17.02 2.49 -1.07
N GLY A 140 18.27 2.66 -0.76
CA GLY A 140 18.86 3.93 -0.36
C GLY A 140 19.30 3.97 1.10
N PRO A 141 19.81 5.15 1.56
CA PRO A 141 19.84 6.43 0.82
C PRO A 141 20.79 6.42 -0.38
N TYR A 142 20.38 7.07 -1.47
CA TYR A 142 21.17 7.27 -2.68
C TYR A 142 20.86 8.63 -3.30
N LYS A 143 21.74 9.12 -4.19
CA LYS A 143 21.52 10.41 -4.87
C LYS A 143 20.62 10.22 -6.08
N ASP A 144 19.52 10.97 -6.11
CA ASP A 144 18.59 11.01 -7.24
C ASP A 144 18.16 12.46 -7.52
N PRO A 145 18.70 13.09 -8.59
CA PRO A 145 18.36 14.46 -8.95
C PRO A 145 16.86 14.69 -9.20
N LEU A 146 16.11 13.63 -9.49
CA LEU A 146 14.69 13.72 -9.72
C LEU A 146 13.93 14.12 -8.44
N THR A 147 14.37 13.66 -7.28
CA THR A 147 13.79 14.02 -5.98
C THR A 147 13.85 15.54 -5.76
N LEU A 148 14.98 16.16 -6.10
CA LEU A 148 15.10 17.61 -6.02
C LEU A 148 14.14 18.34 -6.98
N GLN A 149 13.89 17.79 -8.18
CA GLN A 149 13.00 18.40 -9.17
C GLN A 149 11.51 18.26 -8.81
N ILE A 150 11.12 17.16 -8.16
CA ILE A 150 9.74 16.93 -7.72
C ILE A 150 9.35 17.92 -6.63
N GLY A 151 10.26 18.22 -5.71
CA GLY A 151 10.05 19.17 -4.62
C GLY A 151 9.89 18.47 -3.26
N PRO A 152 9.74 19.27 -2.19
CA PRO A 152 9.66 18.77 -0.82
C PRO A 152 8.38 17.97 -0.58
N SER A 153 8.46 17.00 0.34
CA SER A 153 7.30 16.30 0.89
C SER A 153 6.91 16.89 2.26
N SER A 154 7.06 16.15 3.34
CA SER A 154 6.77 16.59 4.72
C SER A 154 7.98 17.12 5.45
N SER A 155 9.19 16.94 4.93
CA SER A 155 10.43 17.30 5.58
C SER A 155 10.71 18.81 5.53
N ARG A 156 11.44 19.28 6.55
CA ARG A 156 11.88 20.67 6.68
C ARG A 156 12.97 21.05 5.68
N PHE A 157 13.82 20.09 5.34
CA PHE A 157 14.88 20.21 4.35
C PHE A 157 14.53 19.38 3.13
N HIS A 158 15.18 19.68 2.01
CA HIS A 158 14.94 18.98 0.76
C HIS A 158 16.18 19.05 -0.13
N ASP A 159 16.68 17.90 -0.55
CA ASP A 159 17.78 17.74 -1.48
C ASP A 159 17.62 16.55 -2.43
N GLU A 160 18.72 16.07 -3.03
CA GLU A 160 18.72 14.95 -3.96
C GLU A 160 18.78 13.57 -3.29
N VAL A 161 19.00 13.51 -1.96
CA VAL A 161 19.16 12.21 -1.28
C VAL A 161 17.81 11.55 -1.07
N THR A 162 17.70 10.30 -1.49
CA THR A 162 16.42 9.62 -1.74
C THR A 162 16.40 8.25 -1.09
N LEU A 163 15.21 7.89 -0.60
CA LEU A 163 14.81 6.52 -0.30
C LEU A 163 13.74 6.09 -1.29
N MET A 164 13.83 4.87 -1.81
CA MET A 164 12.86 4.32 -2.76
C MET A 164 12.31 2.99 -2.26
N PHE A 165 11.00 2.94 -2.12
CA PHE A 165 10.25 1.73 -1.83
C PHE A 165 9.84 1.07 -3.13
N TYR A 166 10.08 -0.23 -3.25
CA TYR A 166 9.65 -1.06 -4.38
C TYR A 166 8.76 -2.17 -3.87
N LEU A 167 7.52 -2.24 -4.34
CA LEU A 167 6.57 -3.28 -4.00
C LEU A 167 6.09 -3.99 -5.26
N PRO A 168 6.32 -5.31 -5.40
CA PRO A 168 5.85 -6.05 -6.56
C PRO A 168 4.33 -6.02 -6.67
N LEU A 169 3.81 -5.82 -7.89
CA LEU A 169 2.38 -5.86 -8.21
C LEU A 169 2.05 -7.17 -8.92
N ASP A 170 1.12 -7.92 -8.33
CA ASP A 170 0.61 -9.17 -8.87
C ASP A 170 -0.89 -9.04 -9.19
N SER A 171 -1.33 -9.54 -10.34
CA SER A 171 -2.73 -9.70 -10.71
C SER A 171 -2.97 -11.12 -11.20
N ASN A 172 -3.96 -11.79 -10.62
CA ASN A 172 -4.31 -13.20 -10.93
C ASN A 172 -3.10 -14.16 -10.86
N GLY A 173 -2.16 -13.93 -9.93
CA GLY A 173 -0.97 -14.74 -9.75
C GLY A 173 0.15 -14.49 -10.76
N GLN A 174 0.02 -13.49 -11.62
CA GLN A 174 1.08 -13.05 -12.54
C GLN A 174 1.62 -11.69 -12.13
N ARG A 175 2.95 -11.53 -12.19
CA ARG A 175 3.63 -10.26 -11.96
C ARG A 175 3.33 -9.31 -13.12
N ILE A 176 2.69 -8.18 -12.81
CA ILE A 176 2.28 -7.18 -13.80
C ILE A 176 3.13 -5.90 -13.75
N GLY A 177 3.87 -5.69 -12.69
CA GLY A 177 4.71 -4.51 -12.52
C GLY A 177 5.27 -4.38 -11.12
N CYS A 178 5.72 -3.17 -10.80
CA CYS A 178 6.20 -2.77 -9.47
C CYS A 178 5.61 -1.42 -9.09
N LEU A 179 5.02 -1.32 -7.89
CA LEU A 179 4.60 -0.06 -7.30
C LEU A 179 5.79 0.55 -6.56
N CYS A 180 6.11 1.79 -6.86
CA CYS A 180 7.24 2.51 -6.29
C CYS A 180 6.77 3.72 -5.50
N GLY A 181 7.44 3.97 -4.36
CA GLY A 181 7.23 5.14 -3.54
C GLY A 181 8.56 5.85 -3.25
N ARG A 182 8.69 7.10 -3.70
CA ARG A 182 9.86 7.95 -3.50
C ARG A 182 9.70 8.77 -2.23
N VAL A 183 10.71 8.75 -1.37
CA VAL A 183 10.77 9.56 -0.14
C VAL A 183 12.07 10.36 -0.13
N PRO A 184 12.05 11.68 0.06
CA PRO A 184 13.25 12.45 0.36
C PRO A 184 13.87 11.94 1.67
N ASN A 185 15.17 11.69 1.68
CA ASN A 185 15.87 11.14 2.86
C ASN A 185 15.80 12.07 4.08
N ASP A 186 15.61 13.36 3.88
CA ASP A 186 15.43 14.36 4.93
C ASP A 186 14.27 14.05 5.89
N VAL A 187 13.28 13.27 5.44
CA VAL A 187 12.22 12.76 6.32
C VAL A 187 12.80 11.94 7.47
N LEU A 188 13.81 11.10 7.22
CA LEU A 188 14.50 10.35 8.30
C LEU A 188 15.26 11.30 9.22
N GLY A 189 15.95 12.28 8.64
CA GLY A 189 16.64 13.32 9.39
C GLY A 189 15.68 14.03 10.36
N ASP A 190 14.55 14.49 9.87
CA ASP A 190 13.52 15.16 10.69
C ASP A 190 12.96 14.24 11.78
N LEU A 191 12.74 12.95 11.48
CA LEU A 191 12.24 11.98 12.46
C LEU A 191 13.20 11.77 13.64
N ILE A 192 14.51 11.73 13.38
CA ILE A 192 15.52 11.47 14.44
C ILE A 192 16.02 12.75 15.11
N GLN A 193 15.92 13.91 14.43
CA GLN A 193 16.40 15.20 14.93
C GLN A 193 15.30 16.08 15.53
N ARG A 194 14.09 15.56 15.78
CA ARG A 194 13.00 16.35 16.40
C ARG A 194 13.48 17.00 17.68
N GLU A 195 13.34 18.33 17.78
CA GLU A 195 13.79 19.15 18.95
C GLU A 195 13.29 18.59 20.28
N ALA A 196 12.06 18.16 20.32
CA ALA A 196 11.41 17.57 21.46
C ALA A 196 12.09 16.31 22.03
N GLY A 197 12.96 15.69 21.29
CA GLY A 197 13.71 14.50 21.72
C GLY A 197 15.16 14.77 22.11
N HIS A 198 15.62 16.02 22.03
CA HIS A 198 16.97 16.40 22.46
C HIS A 198 16.98 16.77 23.94
N ILE A 199 17.44 15.83 24.78
CA ILE A 199 17.64 16.07 26.21
C ILE A 199 18.77 17.09 26.42
N TYR A 200 19.70 17.14 25.46
CA TYR A 200 20.83 18.07 25.40
C TYR A 200 20.63 19.05 24.25
N PRO A 201 20.00 20.21 24.49
CA PRO A 201 19.57 21.11 23.44
C PRO A 201 20.71 21.83 22.70
N GLU A 202 21.90 21.97 23.33
CA GLU A 202 23.03 22.65 22.70
C GLU A 202 23.84 21.74 21.77
N SER A 203 24.06 20.48 22.14
CA SER A 203 24.99 19.59 21.46
C SER A 203 24.44 18.21 21.11
N GLY A 204 23.23 17.86 21.56
CA GLY A 204 22.64 16.56 21.27
C GLY A 204 22.49 16.34 19.76
N ASP A 205 23.16 15.33 19.19
CA ASP A 205 23.09 14.95 17.79
C ASP A 205 22.66 13.49 17.65
N ASN A 206 21.72 13.24 16.75
CA ASN A 206 21.25 11.90 16.43
C ASN A 206 21.44 11.68 14.93
N TYR A 207 22.27 10.73 14.55
CA TYR A 207 22.57 10.51 13.14
C TYR A 207 22.64 9.02 12.78
N LEU A 208 22.40 8.75 11.51
CA LEU A 208 22.48 7.43 10.90
C LEU A 208 23.78 7.27 10.14
N PHE A 209 24.31 6.06 10.16
CA PHE A 209 25.51 5.71 9.40
C PHE A 209 25.47 4.28 8.90
N MET A 210 26.23 4.01 7.83
CA MET A 210 26.34 2.68 7.26
C MET A 210 27.19 1.78 8.19
N VAL A 211 26.63 0.64 8.57
CA VAL A 211 27.34 -0.44 9.28
C VAL A 211 27.85 -1.48 8.29
N ARG A 212 26.95 -1.97 7.44
CA ARG A 212 27.25 -2.92 6.38
C ARG A 212 26.29 -2.71 5.23
N ALA A 213 26.85 -2.34 4.10
CA ALA A 213 26.11 -2.26 2.85
C ALA A 213 25.84 -3.69 2.32
N GLY A 214 24.56 -4.02 2.15
CA GLY A 214 24.12 -5.29 1.58
C GLY A 214 23.83 -5.16 0.10
N PHE A 215 23.37 -3.99 -0.31
CA PHE A 215 22.98 -3.69 -1.70
C PHE A 215 24.07 -2.89 -2.44
N ASP A 216 24.31 -1.64 -2.07
CA ASP A 216 25.34 -0.80 -2.68
C ASP A 216 26.67 -0.91 -1.91
N THR A 217 27.53 -1.80 -2.36
CA THR A 217 28.84 -2.04 -1.73
C THR A 217 29.82 -0.87 -1.88
N SER A 218 29.51 0.18 -2.63
CA SER A 218 30.33 1.39 -2.73
C SER A 218 30.23 2.25 -1.47
N VAL A 219 29.12 2.13 -0.72
CA VAL A 219 28.91 2.87 0.53
C VAL A 219 29.71 2.22 1.66
N GLN A 220 30.78 2.90 2.08
CA GLN A 220 31.68 2.37 3.10
C GLN A 220 31.08 2.44 4.51
N PRO A 221 31.48 1.53 5.42
CA PRO A 221 31.10 1.63 6.82
C PRO A 221 31.52 2.98 7.44
N GLY A 222 30.60 3.58 8.21
CA GLY A 222 30.78 4.88 8.84
C GLY A 222 30.42 6.08 7.97
N ILE A 223 29.96 5.89 6.72
CA ILE A 223 29.39 6.95 5.90
C ILE A 223 28.04 7.36 6.49
N ALA A 224 27.78 8.67 6.52
CA ALA A 224 26.54 9.27 6.98
C ALA A 224 25.36 8.89 6.08
N LEU A 225 24.24 8.50 6.70
CA LEU A 225 22.97 8.15 6.03
C LEU A 225 21.84 9.11 6.39
N SER A 226 22.07 10.06 7.27
CA SER A 226 21.12 11.11 7.62
C SER A 226 21.83 12.44 7.77
N ARG A 227 21.08 13.51 7.67
CA ARG A 227 21.55 14.87 7.95
C ARG A 227 22.05 14.97 9.39
N SER A 228 23.17 15.65 9.59
CA SER A 228 23.61 16.08 10.91
C SER A 228 22.82 17.32 11.36
N ARG A 229 22.62 17.43 12.67
CA ARG A 229 22.11 18.65 13.29
C ARG A 229 22.96 19.89 12.97
N PHE A 230 24.26 19.72 12.79
CA PHE A 230 25.22 20.80 12.54
C PHE A 230 25.42 21.09 11.05
N GLU A 231 24.55 20.63 10.17
CA GLU A 231 24.71 20.85 8.72
C GLU A 231 24.61 22.32 8.32
N ASP A 232 23.67 23.03 8.94
CA ASP A 232 23.45 24.46 8.72
C ASP A 232 23.01 25.17 10.02
N ASP A 233 22.67 26.45 9.94
CA ASP A 233 22.31 27.28 11.09
C ASP A 233 20.91 26.97 11.67
N ALA A 234 20.14 26.05 11.08
CA ALA A 234 18.75 25.81 11.48
C ALA A 234 18.62 25.24 12.90
N PHE A 235 19.62 24.49 13.37
CA PHE A 235 19.62 23.85 14.69
C PHE A 235 20.88 24.14 15.51
N THR A 236 21.80 24.96 15.01
CA THR A 236 23.11 25.16 15.61
C THR A 236 23.17 26.38 16.50
N HIS A 237 23.98 26.31 17.53
CA HIS A 237 24.37 27.44 18.36
C HIS A 237 25.75 28.00 17.95
N GLY A 238 26.06 28.02 16.64
CA GLY A 238 27.26 28.63 16.09
C GLY A 238 28.23 27.70 15.35
N GLU A 239 28.00 26.39 15.32
CA GLU A 239 28.80 25.47 14.50
C GLU A 239 28.00 25.06 13.26
N ASN A 240 28.63 25.18 12.09
CA ASN A 240 27.99 24.92 10.79
C ASN A 240 28.97 24.19 9.88
N LEU A 241 28.62 22.98 9.48
CA LEU A 241 29.43 22.14 8.60
C LEU A 241 29.60 22.70 7.20
N LYS A 242 28.63 23.46 6.68
CA LYS A 242 28.75 24.13 5.36
C LYS A 242 29.77 25.28 5.41
N SER A 243 29.82 26.01 6.50
CA SER A 243 30.85 27.03 6.75
C SER A 243 32.20 26.43 7.11
N GLY A 244 32.20 25.23 7.65
CA GLY A 244 33.35 24.48 8.13
C GLY A 244 33.59 24.64 9.62
N VAL A 245 33.68 23.51 10.33
CA VAL A 245 34.07 23.46 11.74
C VAL A 245 35.59 23.33 11.81
N SER A 246 36.24 24.37 12.35
CA SER A 246 37.70 24.42 12.46
C SER A 246 38.17 23.59 13.66
N THR A 247 39.08 22.65 13.42
CA THR A 247 39.79 21.88 14.45
C THR A 247 41.30 22.14 14.41
N ALA A 248 42.00 21.73 15.42
CA ALA A 248 43.48 21.79 15.42
C ALA A 248 44.11 20.93 14.29
N TRP A 249 43.35 20.05 13.68
CA TRP A 249 43.80 19.06 12.69
C TRP A 249 43.24 19.34 11.29
N GLY A 250 42.54 20.42 11.11
CA GLY A 250 41.89 20.81 9.84
C GLY A 250 40.42 21.19 10.01
N ALA A 251 39.82 21.68 8.95
CA ALA A 251 38.41 22.02 8.94
C ALA A 251 37.59 20.83 8.43
N VAL A 252 36.57 20.46 9.18
CA VAL A 252 35.54 19.51 8.73
C VAL A 252 34.44 20.31 8.02
N ARG A 253 34.21 19.99 6.76
CA ARG A 253 33.25 20.73 5.92
C ARG A 253 32.50 19.80 4.98
N ILE A 254 31.24 20.11 4.71
CA ILE A 254 30.43 19.50 3.67
C ILE A 254 30.23 20.47 2.50
N GLN A 255 30.03 19.93 1.28
CA GLN A 255 29.80 20.72 0.09
C GLN A 255 28.30 20.95 -0.14
N ARG A 256 27.49 19.92 -0.05
CA ARG A 256 26.05 19.96 -0.29
C ARG A 256 25.24 19.51 0.91
N HIS A 257 25.47 18.29 1.40
CA HIS A 257 24.73 17.68 2.49
C HIS A 257 25.65 16.70 3.26
N THR A 258 25.26 16.35 4.49
CA THR A 258 26.02 15.41 5.34
C THR A 258 26.00 14.00 4.76
N GLU A 259 24.84 13.57 4.26
CA GLU A 259 24.60 12.24 3.72
C GLU A 259 25.54 11.94 2.56
N LEU A 260 26.12 10.76 2.60
CA LEU A 260 27.03 10.24 1.57
C LEU A 260 28.30 11.06 1.33
N GLU A 261 28.46 12.23 2.01
CA GLU A 261 29.68 13.07 1.95
C GLU A 261 30.58 12.87 3.15
N ILE A 262 30.02 12.81 4.37
CA ILE A 262 30.81 12.62 5.58
C ILE A 262 30.94 11.14 5.90
N ARG A 263 32.17 10.74 6.15
CA ARG A 263 32.49 9.54 6.91
C ARG A 263 32.86 9.97 8.33
N PHE A 264 32.15 9.43 9.32
CA PHE A 264 32.34 9.80 10.72
C PHE A 264 33.71 9.40 11.25
N THR A 265 34.73 10.16 10.89
CA THR A 265 36.12 9.98 11.26
C THR A 265 36.60 11.09 12.19
N ASP A 266 37.43 10.76 13.17
CA ASP A 266 38.15 11.76 13.96
C ASP A 266 39.20 12.45 13.07
N PRO A 267 39.17 13.77 12.90
CA PRO A 267 40.11 14.49 12.06
C PRO A 267 41.57 14.37 12.52
N ALA A 268 41.82 14.08 13.80
CA ALA A 268 43.17 13.87 14.33
C ALA A 268 43.78 12.54 13.88
N THR A 269 42.99 11.47 13.81
CA THR A 269 43.47 10.11 13.55
C THR A 269 43.14 9.62 12.15
N GLN A 270 42.20 10.28 11.44
CA GLN A 270 41.64 9.88 10.15
C GLN A 270 41.00 8.47 10.19
N GLN A 271 40.72 7.96 11.39
CA GLN A 271 40.01 6.71 11.60
C GLN A 271 38.56 7.00 12.04
N LEU A 272 37.66 6.02 11.89
CA LEU A 272 36.35 6.13 12.48
C LEU A 272 36.43 6.50 13.94
N HIS A 273 35.69 7.53 14.37
CA HIS A 273 35.68 7.89 15.78
C HIS A 273 35.12 6.74 16.62
N ALA A 274 35.53 6.70 17.88
CA ALA A 274 35.34 5.53 18.71
C ALA A 274 33.90 5.05 18.84
N GLY A 275 32.94 5.98 18.91
CA GLY A 275 31.52 5.62 19.00
C GLY A 275 31.05 4.81 17.80
N VAL A 276 31.29 5.28 16.59
CA VAL A 276 30.90 4.60 15.34
C VAL A 276 31.69 3.30 15.17
N ARG A 277 33.02 3.33 15.39
CA ARG A 277 33.87 2.16 15.28
C ARG A 277 33.40 1.00 16.15
N GLU A 278 33.17 1.27 17.44
CA GLU A 278 32.77 0.24 18.40
C GLU A 278 31.32 -0.23 18.15
N THR A 279 30.44 0.64 17.66
CA THR A 279 29.09 0.24 17.22
C THR A 279 29.15 -0.73 16.06
N ILE A 280 29.97 -0.46 15.04
CA ILE A 280 30.15 -1.37 13.89
C ILE A 280 30.72 -2.71 14.36
N ARG A 281 31.72 -2.67 15.23
CA ARG A 281 32.44 -3.86 15.71
C ARG A 281 31.56 -4.77 16.57
N ASN A 282 30.84 -4.19 17.53
CA ASN A 282 30.16 -4.92 18.60
C ASN A 282 28.63 -5.00 18.41
N GLY A 283 28.06 -4.35 17.38
CA GLY A 283 26.63 -4.21 17.17
C GLY A 283 25.98 -3.11 18.03
N SER A 284 26.62 -2.68 19.09
CA SER A 284 26.25 -1.51 19.90
C SER A 284 27.42 -1.03 20.75
N ASN A 285 27.34 0.23 21.18
CA ASN A 285 28.26 0.76 22.19
C ASN A 285 27.49 1.65 23.18
N LEU A 286 28.10 1.93 24.32
CA LEU A 286 27.62 2.94 25.28
C LEU A 286 28.84 3.49 25.99
N PHE A 287 29.04 4.80 25.99
CA PHE A 287 30.11 5.45 26.71
C PHE A 287 29.67 6.81 27.25
N VAL A 288 29.62 6.95 28.57
CA VAL A 288 29.13 8.16 29.24
C VAL A 288 30.11 8.71 30.27
N THR A 289 31.33 8.21 30.30
CA THR A 289 32.33 8.59 31.33
C THR A 289 33.42 9.48 30.77
N TYR A 290 34.18 10.13 31.65
CA TYR A 290 35.42 10.82 31.28
C TYR A 290 36.43 9.84 30.66
N PRO A 291 37.13 10.23 29.59
CA PRO A 291 37.23 11.57 28.98
C PRO A 291 36.22 11.83 27.84
N GLY A 292 35.24 10.97 27.62
CA GLY A 292 34.50 10.93 26.37
C GLY A 292 35.35 10.40 25.22
N TYR A 293 34.89 10.51 24.01
CA TYR A 293 35.67 10.22 22.79
C TYR A 293 35.51 11.40 21.80
N ALA A 294 36.48 11.56 20.90
CA ALA A 294 36.40 12.57 19.88
C ALA A 294 35.35 12.17 18.86
N ASP A 295 34.43 13.09 18.53
CA ASP A 295 33.51 12.94 17.41
C ASP A 295 34.15 13.40 16.08
N TYR A 296 33.37 13.44 15.03
CA TYR A 296 33.82 13.92 13.70
C TYR A 296 34.16 15.42 13.65
N ARG A 297 33.78 16.21 14.68
CA ARG A 297 34.16 17.61 14.89
C ARG A 297 35.38 17.76 15.82
N HIS A 298 35.95 16.66 16.28
CA HIS A 298 37.01 16.59 17.30
C HIS A 298 36.62 17.26 18.63
N ILE A 299 35.37 17.05 19.02
CA ILE A 299 34.80 17.51 20.29
C ILE A 299 34.61 16.30 21.21
N PRO A 300 34.87 16.41 22.57
CA PRO A 300 34.62 15.30 23.47
C PRO A 300 33.14 15.07 23.66
N VAL A 301 32.67 13.94 23.15
CA VAL A 301 31.26 13.51 23.24
C VAL A 301 31.13 12.23 24.04
N ILE A 302 29.91 11.99 24.48
CA ILE A 302 29.45 10.75 25.10
C ILE A 302 28.15 10.34 24.43
N GLY A 303 27.86 9.04 24.44
CA GLY A 303 26.64 8.60 23.76
C GLY A 303 26.45 7.09 23.69
N LYS A 304 25.43 6.72 22.92
CA LYS A 304 25.02 5.34 22.63
C LYS A 304 24.91 5.15 21.13
N GLY A 305 25.54 4.07 20.65
CA GLY A 305 25.36 3.56 19.30
C GLY A 305 24.64 2.22 19.30
N VAL A 306 23.76 1.99 18.36
CA VAL A 306 23.05 0.72 18.14
C VAL A 306 22.98 0.39 16.67
N THR A 307 22.99 -0.90 16.32
CA THR A 307 22.78 -1.33 14.93
C THR A 307 21.38 -1.88 14.76
N PHE A 308 20.78 -1.61 13.61
CA PHE A 308 19.45 -2.07 13.26
C PHE A 308 19.33 -2.26 11.75
N GLN A 309 18.18 -2.79 11.32
CA GLN A 309 17.81 -2.93 9.91
C GLN A 309 16.39 -2.44 9.73
N LEU A 310 16.15 -1.71 8.65
CA LEU A 310 14.79 -1.31 8.29
C LEU A 310 14.07 -2.43 7.52
N PRO A 311 12.77 -2.60 7.71
CA PRO A 311 11.97 -3.53 6.93
C PRO A 311 12.12 -3.30 5.43
N GLY A 312 12.48 -4.35 4.69
CA GLY A 312 12.70 -4.30 3.24
C GLY A 312 14.11 -3.87 2.80
N SER A 313 14.94 -3.33 3.69
CA SER A 313 16.33 -2.99 3.36
C SER A 313 17.26 -4.18 3.49
N GLN A 314 18.24 -4.30 2.58
CA GLN A 314 19.33 -5.27 2.69
C GLN A 314 20.51 -4.74 3.52
N ASP A 315 20.51 -3.45 3.80
CA ASP A 315 21.59 -2.76 4.50
C ASP A 315 21.40 -2.82 6.01
N ARG A 316 22.51 -2.90 6.74
CA ARG A 316 22.53 -2.75 8.19
C ARG A 316 23.02 -1.36 8.54
N TRP A 317 22.20 -0.62 9.27
CA TRP A 317 22.44 0.76 9.66
C TRP A 317 22.83 0.87 11.13
N GLY A 318 23.53 1.93 11.45
CA GLY A 318 23.80 2.35 12.82
C GLY A 318 23.06 3.63 13.14
N MET A 319 22.53 3.71 14.37
CA MET A 319 22.03 4.93 15.00
C MET A 319 23.02 5.34 16.05
N MET A 320 23.49 6.58 16.02
CA MET A 320 24.26 7.20 17.07
C MET A 320 23.46 8.33 17.71
N CYS A 321 23.45 8.34 19.04
CA CYS A 321 22.89 9.43 19.84
C CYS A 321 24.01 9.93 20.76
N GLU A 322 24.48 11.13 20.52
CA GLU A 322 25.62 11.75 21.20
C GLU A 322 25.26 13.11 21.78
N ALA A 323 26.05 13.53 22.76
CA ALA A 323 26.05 14.89 23.28
C ALA A 323 27.44 15.24 23.80
N ASP A 324 27.77 16.53 23.77
CA ASP A 324 29.08 17.01 24.25
C ASP A 324 29.24 16.73 25.73
N LEU A 325 30.41 16.16 26.08
CA LEU A 325 30.80 15.88 27.45
C LEU A 325 30.64 17.12 28.34
N GLU A 326 30.96 18.30 27.79
CA GLU A 326 30.89 19.58 28.50
C GLU A 326 29.44 19.94 28.86
N GLU A 327 28.49 19.85 27.92
CA GLU A 327 27.08 20.15 28.18
C GLU A 327 26.50 19.20 29.22
N VAL A 328 26.70 17.89 29.06
CA VAL A 328 26.15 16.88 29.95
C VAL A 328 26.65 17.03 31.37
N TYR A 329 27.97 17.30 31.55
CA TYR A 329 28.59 17.41 32.86
C TYR A 329 28.74 18.85 33.38
N ARG A 330 28.25 19.84 32.66
CA ARG A 330 28.04 21.24 33.13
C ARG A 330 27.07 21.29 34.31
N ARG A 331 26.23 20.26 34.42
CA ARG A 331 25.24 20.14 35.48
C ARG A 331 25.86 20.34 36.88
N ARG A 332 25.15 21.09 37.72
CA ARG A 332 25.40 21.20 39.13
C ARG A 332 24.14 20.86 39.90
N SER A 333 24.25 19.94 40.86
CA SER A 333 23.09 19.53 41.63
C SER A 333 22.44 20.75 42.34
N LEU A 334 21.14 20.70 42.49
CA LEU A 334 20.37 21.71 43.24
C LEU A 334 20.97 21.95 44.62
N SER A 335 21.37 20.86 45.31
CA SER A 335 22.06 20.92 46.60
C SER A 335 23.31 21.78 46.54
N HIS A 336 24.16 21.60 45.51
CA HIS A 336 25.35 22.42 45.34
C HIS A 336 25.03 23.86 45.00
N GLY A 337 24.00 24.11 44.21
CA GLY A 337 23.49 25.44 43.88
C GLY A 337 22.95 26.20 45.12
N GLN A 338 22.32 25.50 46.04
CA GLN A 338 21.78 26.09 47.28
C GLN A 338 22.89 26.29 48.36
N MET A 339 23.92 25.46 48.35
CA MET A 339 25.03 25.56 49.32
C MET A 339 25.84 26.84 49.13
N LYS A 340 26.06 27.30 47.90
CA LYS A 340 26.82 28.52 47.64
C LYS A 340 26.27 29.76 48.31
N PRO A 341 24.97 30.15 48.11
CA PRO A 341 24.39 31.29 48.77
C PRO A 341 24.31 31.10 50.30
N LEU A 342 24.10 29.84 50.78
CA LEU A 342 24.12 29.54 52.20
C LEU A 342 25.48 29.82 52.83
N LEU A 343 26.57 29.28 52.23
CA LEU A 343 27.92 29.55 52.72
C LEU A 343 28.32 31.02 52.65
N ALA A 344 27.93 31.70 51.54
CA ALA A 344 28.17 33.15 51.39
C ALA A 344 27.47 33.95 52.49
N THR A 345 26.22 33.62 52.82
CA THR A 345 25.48 34.28 53.90
C THR A 345 26.06 33.98 55.26
N MET A 346 26.49 32.73 55.50
CA MET A 346 27.13 32.38 56.77
C MET A 346 28.49 33.07 56.96
N VAL A 347 29.32 33.13 55.89
CA VAL A 347 30.60 33.86 55.90
C VAL A 347 30.37 35.35 56.15
N GLY A 348 29.33 35.93 55.46
CA GLY A 348 28.95 37.31 55.65
C GLY A 348 28.48 37.63 57.07
N LEU A 349 27.68 36.71 57.66
CA LEU A 349 27.27 36.85 59.08
C LEU A 349 28.45 36.77 60.02
N PHE A 350 29.37 35.81 59.83
CA PHE A 350 30.58 35.68 60.63
C PHE A 350 31.46 36.94 60.51
N ALA A 351 31.66 37.45 59.33
CA ALA A 351 32.41 38.68 59.10
C ALA A 351 31.75 39.91 59.76
N CYS A 352 30.42 39.96 59.70
CA CYS A 352 29.63 41.00 60.36
C CYS A 352 29.76 40.93 61.88
N ASP A 353 29.61 39.74 62.45
CA ASP A 353 29.80 39.52 63.89
C ASP A 353 31.21 39.91 64.34
N TYR A 354 32.23 39.39 63.66
CA TYR A 354 33.61 39.71 63.95
C TYR A 354 33.92 41.23 63.87
N GLY A 355 33.36 41.90 62.83
CA GLY A 355 33.54 43.33 62.66
C GLY A 355 32.85 44.15 63.75
N LEU A 356 31.63 43.78 64.13
CA LEU A 356 30.87 44.43 65.19
C LEU A 356 31.55 44.28 66.57
N GLN A 357 32.04 43.08 66.86
CA GLN A 357 32.72 42.85 68.16
C GLN A 357 34.06 43.51 68.28
N HIS A 358 34.86 43.61 67.21
CA HIS A 358 36.25 44.08 67.28
C HIS A 358 36.46 45.53 66.89
N TYR A 359 35.58 46.13 66.07
CA TYR A 359 35.81 47.46 65.50
C TYR A 359 34.72 48.48 65.83
N SER A 360 33.52 48.10 66.36
CA SER A 360 32.47 49.06 66.53
C SER A 360 32.49 49.85 67.84
N GLY A 361 33.13 49.36 68.88
CA GLY A 361 33.09 49.97 70.21
C GLY A 361 31.72 50.14 70.85
N LEU A 362 30.69 49.51 70.32
CA LEU A 362 29.30 49.58 70.77
C LEU A 362 29.06 48.71 72.03
N PRO A 363 28.07 49.09 72.90
CA PRO A 363 27.59 48.22 73.98
C PRO A 363 27.14 46.84 73.44
N GLN A 364 27.33 45.77 74.24
CA GLN A 364 27.02 44.41 73.84
C GLN A 364 25.57 44.22 73.43
N ASP A 365 24.63 44.85 74.13
CA ASP A 365 23.21 44.79 73.81
C ASP A 365 22.85 45.32 72.44
N ILE A 366 23.57 46.38 71.98
CA ILE A 366 23.43 46.93 70.63
C ILE A 366 24.05 46.01 69.62
N ILE A 367 25.19 45.36 69.90
CA ILE A 367 25.84 44.38 69.02
C ILE A 367 24.88 43.19 68.84
N ASP A 368 24.32 42.65 69.87
CA ASP A 368 23.40 41.49 69.85
C ASP A 368 22.14 41.83 69.06
N LEU A 369 21.58 43.05 69.21
CA LEU A 369 20.43 43.51 68.40
C LEU A 369 20.77 43.66 66.92
N SER A 370 21.97 44.23 66.61
CA SER A 370 22.44 44.43 65.27
C SER A 370 22.75 43.10 64.59
N LEU A 371 23.32 42.11 65.30
CA LEU A 371 23.54 40.77 64.82
C LEU A 371 22.22 40.04 64.49
N GLY A 372 21.20 40.22 65.36
CA GLY A 372 19.83 39.75 65.11
C GLY A 372 19.25 40.30 63.82
N ALA A 373 19.43 41.61 63.60
CA ALA A 373 18.99 42.25 62.36
C ALA A 373 19.79 41.71 61.11
N CYS A 374 21.11 41.51 61.23
CA CYS A 374 21.94 40.91 60.22
C CYS A 374 21.51 39.46 59.91
N MET A 375 21.17 38.67 60.94
CA MET A 375 20.63 37.31 60.73
C MET A 375 19.34 37.28 59.94
N LEU A 376 18.40 38.17 60.26
CA LEU A 376 17.12 38.31 59.52
C LEU A 376 17.37 38.75 58.08
N GLY A 377 18.29 39.69 57.87
CA GLY A 377 18.71 40.13 56.53
C GLY A 377 19.35 38.99 55.70
N ALA A 378 20.26 38.26 56.34
CA ALA A 378 20.91 37.09 55.71
C ALA A 378 19.90 35.98 55.37
N ALA A 379 18.96 35.69 56.27
CA ALA A 379 17.89 34.72 56.01
C ALA A 379 17.00 35.15 54.82
N TRP A 380 16.68 36.45 54.74
CA TRP A 380 15.89 37.00 53.66
C TRP A 380 16.67 36.94 52.33
N ILE A 381 17.98 37.25 52.32
CA ILE A 381 18.87 37.13 51.14
C ILE A 381 18.94 35.69 50.72
N TYR A 382 19.23 34.76 51.62
CA TYR A 382 19.28 33.32 51.33
C TYR A 382 17.97 32.83 50.71
N ARG A 383 16.81 33.17 51.34
CA ARG A 383 15.51 32.82 50.81
C ARG A 383 15.27 33.34 49.42
N SER A 384 15.68 34.58 49.11
CA SER A 384 15.46 35.23 47.82
C SER A 384 16.37 34.66 46.71
N LEU A 385 17.59 34.30 47.05
CA LEU A 385 18.60 33.76 46.07
C LEU A 385 18.45 32.25 45.85
N GLY A 386 17.92 31.50 46.78
CA GLY A 386 17.82 30.05 46.68
C GLY A 386 16.37 29.52 46.69
N PRO A 387 15.76 29.32 47.88
CA PRO A 387 14.50 28.62 48.02
C PRO A 387 13.32 29.23 47.25
N LYS A 388 13.24 30.56 47.19
CA LYS A 388 12.19 31.26 46.43
C LYS A 388 12.27 30.95 44.94
N ARG A 389 13.47 31.05 44.36
CA ARG A 389 13.69 30.76 42.92
C ARG A 389 13.37 29.30 42.59
N LEU A 390 13.66 28.40 43.51
CA LEU A 390 13.28 26.98 43.36
C LEU A 390 11.78 26.80 43.36
N ALA A 391 11.09 27.43 44.36
CA ALA A 391 9.64 27.35 44.45
C ALA A 391 8.95 27.92 43.18
N ASP A 392 9.41 29.07 42.67
CA ASP A 392 8.88 29.69 41.45
C ASP A 392 9.05 28.77 40.23
N ARG A 393 10.18 28.04 40.07
CA ARG A 393 10.37 27.07 39.00
C ARG A 393 9.46 25.86 39.11
N LEU A 394 9.36 25.27 40.30
CA LEU A 394 8.46 24.14 40.54
C LEU A 394 6.98 24.53 40.33
N SER A 395 6.61 25.75 40.75
CA SER A 395 5.27 26.29 40.50
C SER A 395 4.98 26.40 38.98
N GLY A 396 5.93 26.91 38.20
CA GLY A 396 5.76 26.99 36.75
C GLY A 396 5.61 25.62 36.09
N MET A 397 6.38 24.61 36.53
CA MET A 397 6.23 23.24 36.06
C MET A 397 4.87 22.64 36.42
N THR A 398 4.43 22.87 37.68
CA THR A 398 3.13 22.41 38.17
C THR A 398 1.99 23.06 37.39
N GLU A 399 2.12 24.33 37.02
CA GLU A 399 1.12 25.05 36.21
C GLU A 399 0.93 24.40 34.85
N VAL A 400 2.02 24.13 34.13
CA VAL A 400 1.93 23.46 32.81
C VAL A 400 1.30 22.09 32.93
N ILE A 401 1.73 21.26 33.91
CA ILE A 401 1.14 19.94 34.14
C ILE A 401 -0.34 20.04 34.47
N ARG A 402 -0.72 21.02 35.34
CA ARG A 402 -2.10 21.25 35.73
C ARG A 402 -2.96 21.69 34.55
N THR A 403 -2.48 22.60 33.71
CA THR A 403 -3.19 23.06 32.52
C THR A 403 -3.46 21.91 31.55
N ILE A 404 -2.50 20.97 31.37
CA ILE A 404 -2.70 19.78 30.56
C ILE A 404 -3.67 18.79 31.21
N ALA A 405 -3.58 18.61 32.57
CA ALA A 405 -4.34 17.59 33.25
C ALA A 405 -5.78 18.01 33.56
N GLU A 406 -6.02 19.30 33.91
CA GLU A 406 -7.31 19.85 34.37
C GLU A 406 -7.93 20.84 33.38
N GLY A 407 -7.14 21.32 32.39
CA GLY A 407 -7.58 22.27 31.35
C GLY A 407 -8.15 21.60 30.11
N GLU A 408 -8.10 22.31 28.99
CA GLU A 408 -8.57 21.81 27.68
C GLU A 408 -7.61 20.78 27.01
N GLY A 409 -6.63 20.23 27.78
CA GLY A 409 -5.69 19.23 27.29
C GLY A 409 -4.74 19.78 26.20
N ASP A 410 -4.35 21.04 26.27
CA ASP A 410 -3.46 21.66 25.28
C ASP A 410 -2.05 21.07 25.33
N LEU A 411 -1.81 20.09 24.47
CA LEU A 411 -0.51 19.41 24.34
C LEU A 411 0.52 20.22 23.52
N ARG A 412 0.23 21.46 23.14
CA ARG A 412 1.17 22.37 22.45
C ARG A 412 2.04 23.17 23.43
N GLN A 413 1.61 23.24 24.70
CA GLN A 413 2.33 23.97 25.73
C GLN A 413 3.68 23.31 26.04
N ARG A 414 4.71 24.11 26.19
CA ARG A 414 6.06 23.66 26.59
C ARG A 414 6.63 24.58 27.64
N LEU A 415 7.42 24.00 28.52
CA LEU A 415 8.27 24.75 29.42
C LEU A 415 9.41 25.38 28.62
N ASP A 416 9.74 26.64 28.90
CA ASP A 416 10.82 27.36 28.23
C ASP A 416 12.20 26.77 28.63
N THR A 417 12.80 26.01 27.73
CA THR A 417 14.07 25.32 27.95
C THR A 417 15.24 26.29 28.12
N HIS A 418 15.17 27.49 27.54
CA HIS A 418 16.24 28.51 27.66
C HIS A 418 16.34 29.11 29.06
N LYS A 419 15.25 29.10 29.82
CA LYS A 419 15.21 29.54 31.21
C LYS A 419 15.53 28.45 32.22
N MET A 420 15.68 27.21 31.76
CA MET A 420 16.00 26.08 32.64
C MET A 420 17.46 26.10 33.05
N VAL A 421 17.73 25.87 34.30
CA VAL A 421 19.08 25.74 34.86
C VAL A 421 19.54 24.30 34.70
N ASN A 422 20.84 24.07 34.55
CA ASN A 422 21.42 22.72 34.46
C ASN A 422 21.54 22.07 35.86
N ASP A 423 20.36 21.82 36.47
CA ASP A 423 20.17 21.12 37.74
C ASP A 423 19.01 20.12 37.65
N GLU A 424 18.62 19.48 38.73
CA GLU A 424 17.53 18.48 38.77
C GLU A 424 16.19 19.08 38.31
N THR A 425 15.94 20.38 38.56
CA THR A 425 14.72 21.03 38.09
C THR A 425 14.71 21.24 36.62
N GLY A 426 15.86 21.59 36.00
CA GLY A 426 15.98 21.71 34.56
C GLY A 426 15.83 20.36 33.86
N ASP A 427 16.42 19.29 34.43
CA ASP A 427 16.21 17.93 33.93
C ASP A 427 14.72 17.56 33.97
N MET A 428 14.04 17.80 35.09
CA MET A 428 12.60 17.54 35.22
C MET A 428 11.78 18.29 34.16
N GLY A 429 12.10 19.55 33.92
CA GLY A 429 11.42 20.34 32.88
C GLY A 429 11.62 19.76 31.46
N ARG A 430 12.84 19.33 31.12
CA ARG A 430 13.12 18.66 29.83
C ARG A 430 12.35 17.35 29.70
N TRP A 431 12.31 16.54 30.75
CA TRP A 431 11.52 15.30 30.76
C TRP A 431 10.01 15.54 30.65
N ILE A 432 9.49 16.60 31.31
CA ILE A 432 8.09 17.02 31.15
C ILE A 432 7.80 17.37 29.69
N ASN A 433 8.65 18.20 29.06
CA ASN A 433 8.48 18.53 27.65
C ASN A 433 8.50 17.27 26.76
N SER A 434 9.48 16.38 26.94
CA SER A 434 9.58 15.12 26.22
C SER A 434 8.35 14.21 26.44
N PHE A 435 7.79 14.20 27.63
CA PHE A 435 6.55 13.48 27.93
C PHE A 435 5.35 14.07 27.19
N ILE A 436 5.20 15.41 27.20
CA ILE A 436 4.14 16.11 26.48
C ILE A 436 4.25 15.85 24.99
N ASP A 437 5.46 15.91 24.41
CA ASP A 437 5.69 15.62 22.99
C ASP A 437 5.27 14.22 22.59
N ARG A 438 5.58 13.25 23.47
CA ARG A 438 5.17 11.87 23.24
C ARG A 438 3.66 11.69 23.30
N LEU A 439 2.99 12.38 24.23
CA LEU A 439 1.53 12.40 24.29
C LEU A 439 0.93 13.07 23.06
N ASP A 440 1.45 14.23 22.66
CA ASP A 440 1.03 14.96 21.46
C ASP A 440 1.13 14.09 20.20
N ALA A 441 2.25 13.40 20.03
CA ALA A 441 2.46 12.46 18.91
C ALA A 441 1.45 11.29 18.93
N VAL A 442 1.24 10.64 20.10
CA VAL A 442 0.32 9.51 20.21
C VAL A 442 -1.12 9.94 19.98
N VAL A 443 -1.56 11.04 20.61
CA VAL A 443 -2.91 11.57 20.41
C VAL A 443 -3.14 11.99 18.97
N GLY A 444 -2.15 12.65 18.34
CA GLY A 444 -2.19 13.00 16.92
C GLY A 444 -2.34 11.79 16.00
N GLN A 445 -1.61 10.70 16.27
CA GLN A 445 -1.76 9.44 15.54
C GLN A 445 -3.16 8.83 15.74
N VAL A 446 -3.70 8.84 16.93
CA VAL A 446 -5.06 8.32 17.20
C VAL A 446 -6.11 9.13 16.47
N ILE A 447 -5.99 10.47 16.43
CA ILE A 447 -6.88 11.34 15.64
C ILE A 447 -6.84 10.97 14.16
N LYS A 448 -5.64 10.83 13.57
CA LYS A 448 -5.47 10.42 12.16
C LYS A 448 -6.07 9.04 11.89
N ALA A 449 -5.77 8.07 12.75
CA ALA A 449 -6.32 6.71 12.62
C ALA A 449 -7.85 6.71 12.70
N SER A 450 -8.45 7.48 13.60
CA SER A 450 -9.90 7.61 13.72
C SER A 450 -10.54 8.21 12.47
N HIS A 451 -9.91 9.21 11.86
CA HIS A 451 -10.35 9.80 10.60
C HIS A 451 -10.27 8.78 9.45
N SER A 452 -9.16 8.05 9.34
CA SER A 452 -8.97 7.02 8.32
C SER A 452 -10.01 5.90 8.46
N VAL A 453 -10.27 5.44 9.69
CA VAL A 453 -11.33 4.45 9.97
C VAL A 453 -12.70 5.00 9.57
N GLY A 454 -12.99 6.28 9.85
CA GLY A 454 -14.23 6.94 9.44
C GLY A 454 -14.43 6.92 7.92
N SER A 455 -13.42 7.36 7.16
CA SER A 455 -13.44 7.38 5.69
C SER A 455 -13.58 5.97 5.09
N THR A 456 -12.79 5.01 5.58
CA THR A 456 -12.88 3.61 5.12
C THR A 456 -14.27 3.03 5.38
N ASN A 457 -14.87 3.37 6.50
CA ASN A 457 -16.20 2.91 6.87
C ASN A 457 -17.30 3.51 5.98
N GLU A 458 -17.17 4.77 5.56
CA GLU A 458 -18.10 5.39 4.60
C GLU A 458 -18.01 4.71 3.22
N MET A 459 -16.82 4.39 2.75
CA MET A 459 -16.64 3.57 1.54
C MET A 459 -17.28 2.18 1.69
N MET A 460 -17.10 1.53 2.84
CA MET A 460 -17.70 0.22 3.12
C MET A 460 -19.24 0.28 3.08
N LEU A 461 -19.85 1.31 3.64
CA LEU A 461 -21.30 1.55 3.56
C LEU A 461 -21.77 1.73 2.11
N GLY A 462 -21.06 2.54 1.33
CA GLY A 462 -21.36 2.74 -0.10
C GLY A 462 -21.27 1.44 -0.91
N ARG A 463 -20.21 0.64 -0.68
CA ARG A 463 -20.06 -0.69 -1.32
C ARG A 463 -21.14 -1.67 -0.88
N SER A 464 -21.54 -1.63 0.39
CA SER A 464 -22.62 -2.46 0.92
C SER A 464 -23.97 -2.12 0.26
N GLN A 465 -24.27 -0.83 0.07
CA GLN A 465 -25.46 -0.37 -0.64
C GLN A 465 -25.46 -0.84 -2.10
N ALA A 466 -24.33 -0.72 -2.80
CA ALA A 466 -24.17 -1.22 -4.17
C ALA A 466 -24.38 -2.75 -4.24
N ALA A 467 -23.83 -3.50 -3.28
CA ALA A 467 -24.03 -4.96 -3.20
C ALA A 467 -25.49 -5.34 -2.94
N THR A 468 -26.21 -4.56 -2.11
CA THR A 468 -27.66 -4.75 -1.91
C THR A 468 -28.44 -4.54 -3.21
N ALA A 469 -28.15 -3.49 -3.94
CA ALA A 469 -28.80 -3.22 -5.25
C ALA A 469 -28.49 -4.34 -6.26
N THR A 470 -27.23 -4.77 -6.34
CA THR A 470 -26.82 -5.89 -7.21
C THR A 470 -27.55 -7.18 -6.85
N SER A 471 -27.65 -7.52 -5.55
CA SER A 471 -28.39 -8.67 -5.08
C SER A 471 -29.90 -8.61 -5.40
N GLY A 472 -30.48 -7.40 -5.40
CA GLY A 472 -31.86 -7.16 -5.87
C GLY A 472 -32.01 -7.51 -7.36
N ASN A 473 -31.11 -6.98 -8.21
CA ASN A 473 -31.10 -7.27 -9.64
C ASN A 473 -30.93 -8.79 -9.95
N VAL A 474 -30.09 -9.48 -9.15
CA VAL A 474 -29.90 -10.93 -9.25
C VAL A 474 -31.20 -11.66 -8.92
N ALA A 475 -31.91 -11.28 -7.84
CA ALA A 475 -33.20 -11.86 -7.48
C ALA A 475 -34.26 -11.70 -8.58
N ASP A 476 -34.32 -10.51 -9.20
CA ASP A 476 -35.22 -10.26 -10.34
C ASP A 476 -34.83 -11.12 -11.56
N ALA A 477 -33.55 -11.31 -11.82
CA ALA A 477 -33.07 -12.18 -12.90
C ALA A 477 -33.44 -13.65 -12.64
N ILE A 478 -33.28 -14.11 -11.39
CA ILE A 478 -33.67 -15.46 -10.95
C ILE A 478 -35.18 -15.68 -11.18
N HIS A 479 -36.00 -14.72 -10.76
CA HIS A 479 -37.45 -14.81 -10.95
C HIS A 479 -37.85 -14.94 -12.44
N ARG A 480 -37.22 -14.12 -13.31
CA ARG A 480 -37.42 -14.25 -14.76
C ARG A 480 -36.94 -15.61 -15.30
N MET A 481 -35.81 -16.13 -14.83
CA MET A 481 -35.32 -17.45 -15.23
C MET A 481 -36.23 -18.57 -14.80
N MET A 482 -36.86 -18.50 -13.61
CA MET A 482 -37.84 -19.49 -13.18
C MET A 482 -39.05 -19.52 -14.13
N ILE A 483 -39.58 -18.37 -14.50
CA ILE A 483 -40.70 -18.27 -15.48
C ILE A 483 -40.32 -18.90 -16.82
N ILE A 484 -39.09 -18.67 -17.28
CA ILE A 484 -38.60 -19.23 -18.55
C ILE A 484 -38.47 -20.77 -18.43
N VAL A 485 -37.96 -21.31 -17.34
CA VAL A 485 -37.83 -22.75 -17.14
C VAL A 485 -39.21 -23.42 -17.03
N GLU A 486 -40.15 -22.81 -16.31
CA GLU A 486 -41.55 -23.31 -16.26
C GLU A 486 -42.20 -23.30 -17.65
N GLY A 487 -42.01 -22.27 -18.43
CA GLY A 487 -42.44 -22.20 -19.83
C GLY A 487 -41.81 -23.30 -20.69
N GLN A 488 -40.49 -23.50 -20.57
CA GLN A 488 -39.78 -24.57 -21.29
C GLN A 488 -40.28 -25.97 -20.93
N LEU A 489 -40.53 -26.22 -19.65
CA LEU A 489 -41.11 -27.51 -19.24
C LEU A 489 -42.49 -27.77 -19.88
N GLY A 490 -43.34 -26.69 -20.00
CA GLY A 490 -44.60 -26.78 -20.71
C GLY A 490 -44.43 -27.07 -22.21
N GLU A 491 -43.48 -26.41 -22.88
CA GLU A 491 -43.15 -26.67 -24.28
C GLU A 491 -42.59 -28.06 -24.53
N ILE A 492 -41.73 -28.57 -23.63
CA ILE A 492 -41.18 -29.95 -23.67
C ILE A 492 -42.29 -30.96 -23.53
N GLN A 493 -43.27 -30.72 -22.63
CA GLN A 493 -44.39 -31.61 -22.43
C GLN A 493 -45.30 -31.64 -23.70
N GLN A 494 -45.49 -30.50 -24.33
CA GLN A 494 -46.25 -30.43 -25.62
C GLN A 494 -45.46 -31.11 -26.74
N ALA A 495 -44.15 -30.93 -26.81
CA ALA A 495 -43.27 -31.64 -27.77
C ALA A 495 -43.30 -33.16 -27.58
N SER A 496 -43.31 -33.64 -26.33
CA SER A 496 -43.42 -35.04 -25.99
C SER A 496 -44.73 -35.65 -26.48
N LEU A 497 -45.83 -34.95 -26.24
CA LEU A 497 -47.15 -35.39 -26.74
C LEU A 497 -47.21 -35.44 -28.28
N THR A 498 -46.57 -34.46 -28.94
CA THR A 498 -46.49 -34.39 -30.39
C THR A 498 -45.61 -35.55 -30.93
N ALA A 499 -44.47 -35.85 -30.29
CA ALA A 499 -43.61 -36.96 -30.67
C ALA A 499 -44.32 -38.32 -30.51
N GLU A 500 -45.14 -38.49 -29.44
CA GLU A 500 -45.97 -39.69 -29.24
C GLU A 500 -47.05 -39.85 -30.34
N GLN A 501 -47.69 -38.73 -30.74
CA GLN A 501 -48.63 -38.71 -31.86
C GLN A 501 -47.93 -39.05 -33.17
N MET A 502 -46.74 -38.48 -33.41
CA MET A 502 -45.93 -38.83 -34.60
C MET A 502 -45.55 -40.30 -34.63
N LYS A 503 -45.15 -40.89 -33.49
CA LYS A 503 -44.83 -42.30 -33.40
C LYS A 503 -46.03 -43.15 -33.81
N LYS A 504 -47.22 -42.86 -33.27
CA LYS A 504 -48.50 -43.52 -33.66
C LYS A 504 -48.81 -43.36 -35.16
N ALA A 505 -48.67 -42.13 -35.69
CA ALA A 505 -48.90 -41.86 -37.07
C ALA A 505 -47.93 -42.60 -38.01
N MET A 506 -46.67 -42.76 -37.58
CA MET A 506 -45.64 -43.51 -38.31
C MET A 506 -45.93 -45.01 -38.31
N ASP A 507 -46.35 -45.57 -37.15
CA ASP A 507 -46.77 -46.98 -37.06
C ASP A 507 -47.95 -47.27 -38.02
N ASP A 508 -48.92 -46.31 -38.10
CA ASP A 508 -50.02 -46.38 -39.06
C ASP A 508 -49.55 -46.30 -40.53
N VAL A 509 -48.60 -45.39 -40.82
CA VAL A 509 -48.04 -45.23 -42.16
C VAL A 509 -47.26 -46.48 -42.57
N VAL A 510 -46.44 -47.04 -41.70
CA VAL A 510 -45.71 -48.30 -41.93
C VAL A 510 -46.63 -49.47 -42.19
N THR A 511 -47.73 -49.54 -41.37
CA THR A 511 -48.76 -50.60 -41.53
C THR A 511 -49.47 -50.47 -42.87
N ARG A 512 -49.93 -49.27 -43.23
CA ARG A 512 -50.60 -49.00 -44.51
C ARG A 512 -49.65 -49.17 -45.72
N ALA A 513 -48.39 -48.75 -45.56
CA ALA A 513 -47.39 -48.97 -46.61
C ALA A 513 -47.18 -50.46 -46.87
N ARG A 514 -47.17 -51.31 -45.85
CA ARG A 514 -47.10 -52.80 -45.99
C ARG A 514 -48.33 -53.32 -46.70
N GLU A 515 -49.54 -52.89 -46.33
CA GLU A 515 -50.81 -53.28 -46.97
C GLU A 515 -50.84 -52.83 -48.42
N GLN A 516 -50.42 -51.61 -48.68
CA GLN A 516 -50.37 -51.04 -50.01
C GLN A 516 -49.32 -51.73 -50.88
N PHE A 517 -48.24 -52.18 -50.27
CA PHE A 517 -47.19 -52.92 -50.90
C PHE A 517 -47.67 -54.34 -51.36
N GLN A 518 -48.46 -55.04 -50.54
CA GLN A 518 -49.09 -56.29 -50.91
C GLN A 518 -50.10 -56.09 -52.09
N SER A 519 -50.76 -54.92 -52.10
CA SER A 519 -51.66 -54.56 -53.19
C SER A 519 -50.92 -54.23 -54.50
N VAL A 520 -49.71 -53.61 -54.40
CA VAL A 520 -48.86 -53.33 -55.55
C VAL A 520 -48.22 -54.61 -56.12
N GLN A 521 -47.95 -55.60 -55.28
CA GLN A 521 -47.45 -56.92 -55.71
C GLN A 521 -48.50 -57.69 -56.54
N ALA A 522 -49.79 -57.52 -56.20
CA ALA A 522 -50.90 -58.07 -56.95
C ALA A 522 -51.16 -57.32 -58.31
N GLY A 523 -50.73 -56.06 -58.36
CA GLY A 523 -50.91 -55.20 -59.55
C GLY A 523 -49.74 -55.21 -60.54
N THR A 524 -48.73 -56.07 -60.40
CA THR A 524 -47.48 -56.11 -61.23
C THR A 524 -47.73 -56.38 -62.71
N HIS A 525 -48.89 -56.88 -63.10
CA HIS A 525 -49.27 -57.05 -64.50
C HIS A 525 -49.74 -55.72 -65.17
N SER A 526 -50.10 -54.69 -64.39
CA SER A 526 -50.48 -53.38 -64.90
C SER A 526 -49.32 -52.38 -65.00
N ILE A 527 -48.12 -52.78 -64.50
CA ILE A 527 -46.97 -51.86 -64.29
C ILE A 527 -46.37 -51.32 -65.62
N ARG A 528 -46.41 -52.07 -66.70
CA ARG A 528 -45.87 -51.60 -67.97
C ARG A 528 -46.51 -50.23 -68.43
N ASP A 529 -47.79 -50.08 -68.27
CA ASP A 529 -48.48 -48.86 -68.66
C ASP A 529 -48.32 -47.72 -67.66
N VAL A 530 -48.15 -48.06 -66.39
CA VAL A 530 -47.92 -47.07 -65.33
C VAL A 530 -46.49 -46.52 -65.35
N VAL A 531 -45.47 -47.36 -65.65
CA VAL A 531 -44.07 -46.96 -65.74
C VAL A 531 -43.85 -46.00 -66.94
N ALA A 532 -44.49 -46.19 -68.10
CA ALA A 532 -44.40 -45.26 -69.22
C ALA A 532 -44.99 -43.90 -68.92
N ARG A 533 -46.12 -43.83 -68.17
CA ARG A 533 -46.71 -42.61 -67.70
C ARG A 533 -45.90 -41.95 -66.59
N SER A 534 -45.26 -42.74 -65.76
CA SER A 534 -44.40 -42.25 -64.71
C SER A 534 -43.13 -41.58 -65.26
N ALA A 535 -42.54 -42.17 -66.33
CA ALA A 535 -41.38 -41.59 -67.01
C ALA A 535 -41.65 -40.17 -67.55
N SER A 536 -42.88 -39.99 -68.12
CA SER A 536 -43.29 -38.65 -68.54
C SER A 536 -43.45 -37.68 -67.39
N SER A 537 -43.96 -38.17 -66.24
CA SER A 537 -44.15 -37.32 -65.04
C SER A 537 -42.85 -36.91 -64.39
N VAL A 538 -41.85 -37.79 -64.43
CA VAL A 538 -40.50 -37.48 -63.92
C VAL A 538 -39.74 -36.49 -64.79
N HIS A 539 -39.95 -36.54 -66.12
CA HIS A 539 -39.39 -35.55 -67.04
C HIS A 539 -39.99 -34.17 -66.79
N GLU A 540 -41.29 -34.07 -66.44
CA GLU A 540 -41.93 -32.81 -66.05
C GLU A 540 -41.38 -32.29 -64.68
N LEU A 541 -41.13 -33.21 -63.72
CA LEU A 541 -40.52 -32.89 -62.41
C LEU A 541 -39.08 -32.34 -62.58
N ASP A 542 -38.27 -32.92 -63.43
CA ASP A 542 -36.88 -32.47 -63.73
C ASP A 542 -36.87 -31.02 -64.24
N LYS A 543 -37.84 -30.69 -65.12
CA LYS A 543 -38.02 -29.33 -65.60
C LYS A 543 -38.31 -28.35 -64.48
N ARG A 544 -39.22 -28.70 -63.54
CA ARG A 544 -39.58 -27.87 -62.38
C ARG A 544 -38.45 -27.69 -61.35
N MET A 545 -37.61 -28.70 -61.18
CA MET A 545 -36.40 -28.61 -60.35
C MET A 545 -35.38 -27.63 -60.90
N GLY A 546 -35.24 -27.55 -62.24
CA GLY A 546 -34.42 -26.50 -62.88
C GLY A 546 -34.86 -25.09 -62.58
N GLU A 547 -36.17 -24.89 -62.48
CA GLU A 547 -36.73 -23.58 -62.07
C GLU A 547 -36.40 -23.21 -60.60
N ILE A 548 -36.52 -24.18 -59.66
CA ILE A 548 -36.17 -23.96 -58.22
C ILE A 548 -34.67 -23.66 -58.03
N GLY A 549 -33.78 -24.34 -58.80
CA GLY A 549 -32.36 -24.05 -58.82
C GLY A 549 -32.03 -22.59 -59.15
N THR A 550 -32.78 -22.02 -60.08
CA THR A 550 -32.63 -20.63 -60.48
C THR A 550 -33.02 -19.68 -59.34
N PHE A 551 -34.06 -20.02 -58.57
CA PHE A 551 -34.48 -19.19 -57.43
C PHE A 551 -33.46 -19.24 -56.25
N THR A 552 -32.82 -20.37 -56.00
CA THR A 552 -31.83 -20.46 -54.92
C THR A 552 -30.56 -19.67 -55.19
N VAL A 553 -30.12 -19.56 -56.46
CA VAL A 553 -29.03 -18.68 -56.87
C VAL A 553 -29.39 -17.21 -56.55
N LEU A 554 -30.60 -16.79 -56.88
CA LEU A 554 -31.07 -15.45 -56.56
C LEU A 554 -31.08 -15.14 -55.03
N ILE A 555 -31.47 -16.11 -54.20
CA ILE A 555 -31.46 -15.96 -52.74
C ILE A 555 -30.01 -15.81 -52.23
N THR A 556 -29.07 -16.57 -52.80
CA THR A 556 -27.64 -16.48 -52.38
C THR A 556 -27.07 -15.10 -52.76
N ASP A 557 -27.40 -14.54 -53.88
CA ASP A 557 -26.93 -13.20 -54.29
C ASP A 557 -27.49 -12.12 -53.36
N ILE A 558 -28.79 -12.21 -52.97
CA ILE A 558 -29.43 -11.28 -52.06
C ILE A 558 -28.73 -11.36 -50.66
N THR A 559 -28.42 -12.56 -50.20
CA THR A 559 -27.77 -12.74 -48.90
C THR A 559 -26.33 -12.25 -48.88
N ASN A 560 -25.56 -12.39 -49.96
CA ASN A 560 -24.23 -11.82 -50.11
C ASN A 560 -24.28 -10.28 -50.09
N GLN A 561 -25.23 -9.66 -50.77
CA GLN A 561 -25.46 -8.21 -50.69
C GLN A 561 -25.79 -7.75 -49.26
N THR A 562 -26.63 -8.50 -48.55
CA THR A 562 -27.02 -8.20 -47.16
C THR A 562 -25.84 -8.30 -46.21
N ASN A 563 -24.99 -9.30 -46.40
CA ASN A 563 -23.75 -9.50 -45.62
C ASN A 563 -22.74 -8.36 -45.83
N LEU A 564 -22.61 -7.86 -47.09
CA LEU A 564 -21.76 -6.69 -47.38
C LEU A 564 -22.33 -5.40 -46.78
N LEU A 565 -23.65 -5.21 -46.80
CA LEU A 565 -24.31 -4.08 -46.19
C LEU A 565 -24.12 -4.10 -44.67
N ALA A 566 -24.26 -5.26 -44.04
CA ALA A 566 -24.04 -5.46 -42.60
C ALA A 566 -22.56 -5.23 -42.20
N LEU A 567 -21.60 -5.70 -43.00
CA LEU A 567 -20.19 -5.44 -42.80
C LEU A 567 -19.86 -3.94 -42.87
N ASN A 568 -20.39 -3.26 -43.86
CA ASN A 568 -20.24 -1.81 -44.00
C ASN A 568 -20.85 -1.06 -42.82
N ALA A 569 -22.01 -1.52 -42.32
CA ALA A 569 -22.65 -0.96 -41.14
C ALA A 569 -21.86 -1.20 -39.88
N ALA A 570 -21.22 -2.40 -39.70
CA ALA A 570 -20.36 -2.72 -38.58
C ALA A 570 -19.07 -1.87 -38.59
N ILE A 571 -18.48 -1.66 -39.77
CA ILE A 571 -17.31 -0.80 -39.95
C ILE A 571 -17.66 0.65 -39.58
N GLU A 572 -18.79 1.16 -40.02
CA GLU A 572 -19.18 2.53 -39.73
C GLU A 572 -19.65 2.72 -38.26
N ALA A 573 -20.22 1.68 -37.66
CA ALA A 573 -20.51 1.64 -36.23
C ALA A 573 -19.23 1.61 -35.37
N ALA A 574 -18.21 0.85 -35.76
CA ALA A 574 -16.90 0.86 -35.14
C ALA A 574 -16.20 2.23 -35.28
N ARG A 575 -16.43 2.90 -36.40
CA ARG A 575 -15.91 4.23 -36.71
C ARG A 575 -16.55 5.34 -35.88
N ALA A 576 -17.80 5.13 -35.43
CA ALA A 576 -18.56 6.04 -34.57
C ALA A 576 -18.25 5.91 -33.06
N GLY A 577 -17.31 5.01 -32.68
CA GLY A 577 -16.84 4.85 -31.30
C GLY A 577 -17.95 4.46 -30.31
N GLU A 578 -17.95 5.03 -29.15
CA GLU A 578 -18.90 4.69 -28.09
C GLU A 578 -20.37 4.95 -28.46
N HIS A 579 -20.65 5.89 -29.33
CA HIS A 579 -22.02 6.17 -29.84
C HIS A 579 -22.50 5.14 -30.86
N GLY A 580 -21.55 4.36 -31.40
CA GLY A 580 -21.87 3.33 -32.39
C GLY A 580 -22.12 1.94 -31.84
N ARG A 581 -21.88 1.70 -30.56
CA ARG A 581 -21.82 0.37 -29.92
C ARG A 581 -23.10 -0.45 -30.05
N GLY A 582 -24.26 0.19 -29.93
CA GLY A 582 -25.58 -0.46 -30.15
C GLY A 582 -25.80 -0.83 -31.62
N PHE A 583 -25.33 0.00 -32.53
CA PHE A 583 -25.42 -0.25 -33.98
C PHE A 583 -24.43 -1.35 -34.42
N ALA A 584 -23.25 -1.45 -33.81
CA ALA A 584 -22.30 -2.50 -34.10
C ALA A 584 -22.87 -3.91 -33.77
N VAL A 585 -23.56 -4.03 -32.63
CA VAL A 585 -24.20 -5.30 -32.22
C VAL A 585 -25.31 -5.69 -33.21
N VAL A 586 -26.14 -4.73 -33.67
CA VAL A 586 -27.18 -4.97 -34.64
C VAL A 586 -26.61 -5.35 -36.01
N ALA A 587 -25.56 -4.67 -36.44
CA ALA A 587 -24.87 -4.97 -37.71
C ALA A 587 -24.23 -6.36 -37.71
N ASP A 588 -23.59 -6.78 -36.60
CA ASP A 588 -23.04 -8.14 -36.47
C ASP A 588 -24.14 -9.22 -36.41
N GLU A 589 -25.30 -8.91 -35.80
CA GLU A 589 -26.45 -9.83 -35.81
C GLU A 589 -27.06 -9.99 -37.21
N VAL A 590 -27.20 -8.87 -37.95
CA VAL A 590 -27.62 -8.91 -39.37
C VAL A 590 -26.60 -9.67 -40.22
N ARG A 591 -25.31 -9.49 -40.02
CA ARG A 591 -24.23 -10.20 -40.71
C ARG A 591 -24.28 -11.71 -40.41
N THR A 592 -24.56 -12.05 -39.16
CA THR A 592 -24.72 -13.45 -38.73
C THR A 592 -25.96 -14.09 -39.35
N LEU A 593 -27.08 -13.34 -39.41
CA LEU A 593 -28.30 -13.79 -40.03
C LEU A 593 -28.15 -13.98 -41.57
N ALA A 594 -27.47 -13.03 -42.26
CA ALA A 594 -27.18 -13.14 -43.69
C ALA A 594 -26.30 -14.39 -43.98
N THR A 595 -25.28 -14.63 -43.15
CA THR A 595 -24.41 -15.83 -43.26
C THR A 595 -25.21 -17.12 -43.06
N ARG A 596 -26.14 -17.17 -42.11
CA ARG A 596 -27.03 -18.33 -41.86
C ARG A 596 -27.97 -18.55 -43.04
N THR A 597 -28.55 -17.47 -43.64
CA THR A 597 -29.45 -17.55 -44.76
C THR A 597 -28.71 -18.00 -46.04
N ALA A 598 -27.49 -17.49 -46.29
CA ALA A 598 -26.64 -17.95 -47.35
C ALA A 598 -26.31 -19.47 -47.26
N LYS A 599 -26.03 -19.93 -46.03
CA LYS A 599 -25.78 -21.35 -45.79
C LYS A 599 -27.03 -22.21 -46.02
N ALA A 600 -28.22 -21.71 -45.67
CA ALA A 600 -29.48 -22.38 -45.93
C ALA A 600 -29.82 -22.44 -47.43
N ALA A 601 -29.58 -21.34 -48.20
CA ALA A 601 -29.74 -21.32 -49.66
C ALA A 601 -28.78 -22.26 -50.35
N GLU A 602 -27.52 -22.34 -49.89
CA GLU A 602 -26.55 -23.32 -50.42
C GLU A 602 -26.97 -24.76 -50.17
N GLN A 603 -27.55 -25.02 -48.97
CA GLN A 603 -28.14 -26.33 -48.66
C GLN A 603 -29.32 -26.70 -49.58
N ILE A 604 -30.21 -25.72 -49.87
CA ILE A 604 -31.31 -25.92 -50.83
C ILE A 604 -30.77 -26.16 -52.26
N ARG A 605 -29.75 -25.42 -52.71
CA ARG A 605 -29.12 -25.62 -54.01
C ARG A 605 -28.56 -27.04 -54.14
N THR A 606 -27.82 -27.51 -53.15
CA THR A 606 -27.27 -28.86 -53.10
C THR A 606 -28.36 -29.92 -53.14
N MET A 607 -29.49 -29.63 -52.47
CA MET A 607 -30.66 -30.53 -52.44
C MET A 607 -31.35 -30.59 -53.80
N VAL A 608 -31.49 -29.46 -54.52
CA VAL A 608 -32.08 -29.40 -55.86
C VAL A 608 -31.19 -30.12 -56.91
N GLU A 609 -29.87 -29.92 -56.85
CA GLU A 609 -28.88 -30.63 -57.68
C GLU A 609 -28.90 -32.14 -57.37
N GLY A 610 -29.08 -32.51 -56.09
CA GLY A 610 -29.27 -33.92 -55.71
C GLY A 610 -30.56 -34.52 -56.27
N LEU A 611 -31.70 -33.78 -56.19
CA LEU A 611 -32.98 -34.19 -56.69
C LEU A 611 -33.02 -34.27 -58.27
N GLN A 612 -32.31 -33.36 -58.97
CA GLN A 612 -32.12 -33.46 -60.43
C GLN A 612 -31.33 -34.69 -60.81
N THR A 613 -30.28 -35.02 -60.01
CA THR A 613 -29.50 -36.22 -60.17
C THR A 613 -30.36 -37.49 -59.90
N GLU A 614 -31.18 -37.43 -58.90
CA GLU A 614 -32.09 -38.55 -58.53
C GLU A 614 -33.23 -38.67 -59.58
N THR A 615 -33.79 -37.58 -60.13
CA THR A 615 -34.80 -37.66 -61.18
C THR A 615 -34.23 -38.18 -62.47
N GLN A 616 -33.02 -37.76 -62.87
CA GLN A 616 -32.33 -38.33 -64.03
C GLN A 616 -31.97 -39.82 -63.86
N GLN A 617 -31.57 -40.20 -62.62
CA GLN A 617 -31.36 -41.61 -62.28
C GLN A 617 -32.70 -42.39 -62.29
N ALA A 618 -33.76 -41.80 -61.82
CA ALA A 618 -35.09 -42.41 -61.83
C ALA A 618 -35.57 -42.64 -63.29
N VAL A 619 -35.32 -41.69 -64.21
CA VAL A 619 -35.62 -41.87 -65.63
C VAL A 619 -34.80 -43.01 -66.22
N SER A 620 -33.51 -43.05 -65.89
CA SER A 620 -32.60 -44.18 -66.27
C SER A 620 -33.09 -45.50 -65.72
N PHE A 621 -33.51 -45.50 -64.42
CA PHE A 621 -34.09 -46.70 -63.76
C PHE A 621 -35.41 -47.12 -64.38
N MET A 622 -36.30 -46.19 -64.76
CA MET A 622 -37.55 -46.49 -65.45
C MET A 622 -37.32 -47.06 -66.86
N GLN A 623 -36.31 -46.51 -67.59
CA GLN A 623 -35.88 -47.03 -68.87
C GLN A 623 -35.25 -48.41 -68.77
N SER A 624 -34.45 -48.63 -67.75
CA SER A 624 -33.89 -49.97 -67.45
C SER A 624 -34.96 -50.91 -66.86
N GLY A 625 -35.98 -50.35 -66.16
CA GLY A 625 -37.05 -51.13 -65.54
C GLY A 625 -38.06 -51.73 -66.49
N ILE A 626 -38.12 -51.19 -67.77
CA ILE A 626 -38.91 -51.83 -68.84
C ILE A 626 -38.28 -53.13 -69.25
N GLU A 627 -36.95 -53.30 -69.10
CA GLU A 627 -36.23 -54.57 -69.38
C GLU A 627 -36.13 -55.51 -68.15
N ASN A 628 -36.35 -54.99 -66.94
CA ASN A 628 -36.17 -55.86 -65.76
C ASN A 628 -37.32 -55.67 -64.71
N VAL A 629 -38.49 -56.15 -65.05
CA VAL A 629 -39.66 -56.25 -64.17
C VAL A 629 -39.34 -57.08 -62.89
N ASP A 630 -38.42 -58.03 -62.97
CA ASP A 630 -37.93 -58.83 -61.82
C ASP A 630 -37.04 -58.01 -60.84
N ASN A 631 -36.42 -56.88 -61.27
CA ASN A 631 -35.67 -56.03 -60.35
C ASN A 631 -36.57 -55.06 -59.54
N SER A 632 -37.83 -54.86 -59.97
CA SER A 632 -38.79 -54.00 -59.24
C SER A 632 -39.24 -54.58 -57.91
N LEU A 633 -39.20 -55.92 -57.75
CA LEU A 633 -39.43 -56.61 -56.47
C LEU A 633 -38.33 -56.38 -55.44
N ARG A 634 -37.09 -56.16 -55.93
CA ARG A 634 -35.94 -55.84 -55.04
C ARG A 634 -36.00 -54.39 -54.54
N LEU A 635 -36.50 -53.46 -55.34
CA LEU A 635 -36.69 -52.08 -54.95
C LEU A 635 -37.78 -51.94 -53.86
N ALA A 636 -38.68 -52.89 -53.87
CA ALA A 636 -39.74 -52.96 -52.86
C ALA A 636 -39.24 -53.34 -51.46
N GLU A 637 -38.18 -54.14 -51.37
CA GLU A 637 -37.47 -54.39 -50.08
C GLU A 637 -36.73 -53.15 -49.60
N GLY A 638 -36.23 -52.28 -50.53
CA GLY A 638 -35.57 -51.01 -50.19
C GLY A 638 -36.48 -50.01 -49.49
N ALA A 639 -37.77 -49.96 -49.87
CA ALA A 639 -38.74 -49.08 -49.23
C ALA A 639 -39.03 -49.44 -47.77
N SER A 640 -38.83 -50.71 -47.40
CA SER A 640 -38.87 -51.13 -46.00
C SER A 640 -37.73 -50.54 -45.17
N SER A 641 -36.57 -50.28 -45.76
CA SER A 641 -35.40 -49.67 -45.08
C SER A 641 -35.60 -48.19 -44.73
N GLU A 642 -36.26 -47.42 -45.56
CA GLU A 642 -36.56 -45.98 -45.29
C GLU A 642 -37.50 -45.82 -44.11
N ASN A 643 -38.47 -46.73 -43.98
CA ASN A 643 -39.41 -46.76 -42.83
C ASN A 643 -38.69 -47.04 -41.52
N VAL A 644 -37.64 -47.90 -41.55
CA VAL A 644 -36.81 -48.13 -40.36
C VAL A 644 -36.02 -46.87 -39.99
N GLN A 645 -35.46 -46.13 -40.93
CA GLN A 645 -34.71 -44.89 -40.69
C GLN A 645 -35.64 -43.78 -40.14
N LEU A 646 -36.85 -43.69 -40.64
CA LEU A 646 -37.87 -42.74 -40.08
C LEU A 646 -38.29 -43.13 -38.66
N HIS A 647 -38.45 -44.42 -38.38
CA HIS A 647 -38.74 -44.90 -37.03
C HIS A 647 -37.56 -44.56 -36.07
N GLU A 648 -36.31 -44.80 -36.48
CA GLU A 648 -35.12 -44.41 -35.71
C GLU A 648 -35.06 -42.88 -35.50
N ALA A 649 -35.40 -42.08 -36.50
CA ALA A 649 -35.43 -40.63 -36.37
C ALA A 649 -36.47 -40.12 -35.35
N VAL A 650 -37.64 -40.77 -35.27
CA VAL A 650 -38.67 -40.44 -34.29
C VAL A 650 -38.24 -40.90 -32.88
N ASP A 651 -37.65 -42.07 -32.76
CA ASP A 651 -37.09 -42.54 -31.46
C ASP A 651 -35.94 -41.62 -30.99
N ASN A 652 -35.10 -41.14 -31.89
CA ASN A 652 -34.07 -40.18 -31.56
C ASN A 652 -34.65 -38.82 -31.11
N LEU A 653 -35.70 -38.35 -31.76
CA LEU A 653 -36.46 -37.17 -31.34
C LEU A 653 -37.02 -37.33 -29.93
N PHE A 654 -37.59 -38.49 -29.60
CA PHE A 654 -38.10 -38.76 -28.28
C PHE A 654 -37.00 -38.76 -27.23
N ASN A 655 -35.84 -39.35 -27.52
CA ASN A 655 -34.66 -39.30 -26.66
C ASN A 655 -34.13 -37.88 -26.42
N ILE A 656 -34.11 -37.04 -27.45
CA ILE A 656 -33.72 -35.64 -27.35
C ILE A 656 -34.68 -34.84 -26.46
N ILE A 657 -36.01 -35.09 -26.59
CA ILE A 657 -37.03 -34.46 -25.75
C ILE A 657 -36.86 -34.89 -24.27
N GLN A 658 -36.56 -36.17 -24.00
CA GLN A 658 -36.25 -36.63 -22.65
C GLN A 658 -34.99 -35.92 -22.09
N GLN A 659 -33.93 -35.85 -22.86
CA GLN A 659 -32.70 -35.15 -22.44
C GLN A 659 -32.94 -33.64 -22.18
N LEU A 660 -33.81 -32.98 -22.98
CA LEU A 660 -34.21 -31.59 -22.76
C LEU A 660 -35.00 -31.46 -21.45
N ASN A 661 -35.89 -32.39 -21.17
CA ASN A 661 -36.60 -32.41 -19.89
C ASN A 661 -35.68 -32.50 -18.69
N ASP A 662 -34.72 -33.43 -18.73
CA ASP A 662 -33.76 -33.64 -17.63
C ASP A 662 -32.87 -32.40 -17.44
N LYS A 663 -32.39 -31.77 -18.54
CA LYS A 663 -31.64 -30.55 -18.50
C LYS A 663 -32.43 -29.35 -17.97
N SER A 664 -33.71 -29.27 -18.30
CA SER A 664 -34.58 -28.19 -17.80
C SER A 664 -34.86 -28.34 -16.31
N LEU A 665 -35.01 -29.58 -15.82
CA LEU A 665 -35.13 -29.86 -14.38
C LEU A 665 -33.85 -29.52 -13.62
N ASP A 666 -32.68 -29.86 -14.15
CA ASP A 666 -31.35 -29.52 -13.60
C ASP A 666 -31.13 -28.00 -13.58
N CYS A 667 -31.52 -27.31 -14.65
CA CYS A 667 -31.50 -25.85 -14.71
C CYS A 667 -32.39 -25.25 -13.60
N GLY A 668 -33.60 -25.74 -13.42
CA GLY A 668 -34.51 -25.35 -12.34
C GLY A 668 -33.91 -25.52 -10.95
N GLN A 669 -33.18 -26.60 -10.74
CA GLN A 669 -32.49 -26.88 -9.47
C GLN A 669 -31.30 -25.91 -9.26
N THR A 670 -30.53 -25.65 -10.30
CA THR A 670 -29.43 -24.66 -10.28
C THR A 670 -29.94 -23.26 -9.95
N ILE A 671 -31.06 -22.85 -10.55
CA ILE A 671 -31.70 -21.56 -10.26
C ILE A 671 -32.08 -21.44 -8.78
N LYS A 672 -32.64 -22.51 -8.17
CA LYS A 672 -32.93 -22.52 -6.72
C LYS A 672 -31.68 -22.36 -5.86
N GLN A 673 -30.58 -22.99 -6.25
CA GLN A 673 -29.29 -22.81 -5.53
C GLN A 673 -28.76 -21.36 -5.63
N VAL A 674 -28.89 -20.73 -6.80
CA VAL A 674 -28.49 -19.33 -7.00
C VAL A 674 -29.40 -18.39 -6.20
N ASP A 675 -30.71 -18.71 -6.08
CA ASP A 675 -31.65 -17.93 -5.25
C ASP A 675 -31.25 -18.00 -3.77
N GLN A 676 -30.93 -19.19 -3.29
CA GLN A 676 -30.47 -19.37 -1.91
C GLN A 676 -29.16 -18.61 -1.65
N ALA A 677 -28.17 -18.72 -2.55
CA ALA A 677 -26.91 -17.99 -2.45
C ALA A 677 -27.11 -16.47 -2.48
N SER A 678 -28.06 -15.97 -3.28
CA SER A 678 -28.46 -14.56 -3.31
C SER A 678 -29.11 -14.10 -2.01
N GLY A 679 -29.91 -14.98 -1.38
CA GLY A 679 -30.49 -14.76 -0.05
C GLY A 679 -29.41 -14.64 1.03
N ASP A 680 -28.44 -15.57 1.05
CA ASP A 680 -27.30 -15.56 1.99
C ASP A 680 -26.43 -14.32 1.79
N MET A 681 -26.23 -13.88 0.55
CA MET A 681 -25.50 -12.64 0.24
C MET A 681 -26.22 -11.42 0.81
N ARG A 682 -27.56 -11.31 0.68
CA ARG A 682 -28.34 -10.23 1.30
C ARG A 682 -28.19 -10.19 2.82
N GLN A 683 -28.25 -11.35 3.46
CA GLN A 683 -28.05 -11.47 4.89
C GLN A 683 -26.63 -11.02 5.31
N THR A 684 -25.61 -11.46 4.57
CA THR A 684 -24.21 -11.09 4.82
C THR A 684 -24.01 -9.58 4.67
N VAL A 685 -24.59 -8.96 3.63
CA VAL A 685 -24.52 -7.52 3.42
C VAL A 685 -25.24 -6.75 4.54
N GLY A 686 -26.35 -7.25 5.06
CA GLY A 686 -27.04 -6.67 6.21
C GLY A 686 -26.18 -6.71 7.49
N VAL A 687 -25.45 -7.81 7.73
CA VAL A 687 -24.50 -7.91 8.85
C VAL A 687 -23.32 -6.97 8.67
N LEU A 688 -22.79 -6.84 7.46
CA LEU A 688 -21.71 -5.88 7.15
C LEU A 688 -22.16 -4.43 7.39
N GLN A 689 -23.38 -4.08 7.00
CA GLN A 689 -23.93 -2.75 7.20
C GLN A 689 -24.09 -2.41 8.70
N SER A 690 -24.65 -3.33 9.49
CA SER A 690 -24.74 -3.14 10.94
C SER A 690 -23.39 -3.08 11.63
N SER A 691 -22.39 -3.83 11.15
CA SER A 691 -21.02 -3.78 11.64
C SER A 691 -20.35 -2.43 11.31
N ALA A 692 -20.57 -1.94 10.09
CA ALA A 692 -20.09 -0.63 9.66
C ALA A 692 -20.67 0.51 10.51
N GLU A 693 -21.96 0.47 10.82
CA GLU A 693 -22.58 1.45 11.70
C GLU A 693 -21.97 1.46 13.11
N ARG A 694 -21.67 0.27 13.65
CA ARG A 694 -20.97 0.14 14.94
C ARG A 694 -19.54 0.69 14.89
N VAL A 695 -18.81 0.43 13.82
CA VAL A 695 -17.47 0.99 13.60
C VAL A 695 -17.52 2.51 13.51
N LYS A 696 -18.49 3.07 12.79
CA LYS A 696 -18.73 4.52 12.71
C LYS A 696 -18.97 5.14 14.09
N LEU A 697 -19.81 4.51 14.89
CA LEU A 697 -20.10 4.97 16.25
C LEU A 697 -18.84 4.95 17.14
N ASN A 698 -18.04 3.88 17.05
CA ASN A 698 -16.81 3.74 17.82
C ASN A 698 -15.74 4.75 17.38
N ALA A 699 -15.55 4.95 16.07
CA ALA A 699 -14.64 5.97 15.55
C ALA A 699 -15.07 7.38 15.99
N SER A 700 -16.35 7.70 15.95
CA SER A 700 -16.89 8.98 16.44
C SER A 700 -16.69 9.17 17.94
N LYS A 701 -16.89 8.11 18.75
CA LYS A 701 -16.59 8.16 20.20
C LYS A 701 -15.11 8.39 20.46
N LEU A 702 -14.25 7.69 19.72
CA LEU A 702 -12.80 7.85 19.83
C LEU A 702 -12.38 9.28 19.46
N GLN A 703 -12.89 9.80 18.36
CA GLN A 703 -12.66 11.17 17.90
C GLN A 703 -13.10 12.20 18.94
N LYS A 704 -14.24 11.97 19.61
CA LYS A 704 -14.73 12.84 20.68
C LYS A 704 -13.84 12.78 21.92
N LEU A 705 -13.33 11.59 22.30
CA LEU A 705 -12.43 11.43 23.44
C LEU A 705 -11.07 12.10 23.21
N VAL A 706 -10.47 11.89 22.02
CA VAL A 706 -9.16 12.50 21.71
C VAL A 706 -9.29 13.94 21.25
N GLY A 707 -10.45 14.37 20.75
CA GLY A 707 -10.74 15.76 20.38
C GLY A 707 -10.83 16.73 21.58
N GLN A 708 -10.74 16.21 22.81
CA GLN A 708 -10.55 17.02 24.01
C GLN A 708 -9.11 17.53 24.16
N PHE A 709 -8.16 16.93 23.39
CA PHE A 709 -6.77 17.36 23.40
C PHE A 709 -6.49 18.25 22.18
N GLU A 710 -5.89 19.40 22.43
CA GLU A 710 -5.33 20.21 21.39
C GLU A 710 -3.91 19.74 21.07
N VAL A 711 -3.73 19.17 19.89
CA VAL A 711 -2.44 18.67 19.42
C VAL A 711 -1.75 19.69 18.51
N SER A 712 -0.43 19.61 18.45
CA SER A 712 0.34 20.39 17.50
C SER A 712 -0.11 20.01 16.07
N LYS A 713 -0.37 21.01 15.22
CA LYS A 713 -0.62 20.72 13.81
C LYS A 713 0.58 19.95 13.29
N VAL A 714 0.36 18.69 12.98
CA VAL A 714 1.37 17.94 12.20
C VAL A 714 1.50 18.66 10.89
N ALA A 715 2.65 19.33 10.73
CA ALA A 715 3.01 20.05 9.52
C ALA A 715 2.95 19.12 8.31
#